data_d70e9f84b7da7c8cde2bb6487a258737
#
_entry.id   d70e9f84b7da7c8cde2bb6487a258737
#
_cell.length_a   1.000
_cell.length_b   1.000
_cell.length_c   1.000
_cell.angle_alpha   90.00
_cell.angle_beta   90.00
_cell.angle_gamma   90.00
#
_symmetry.space_group_name_H-M   'P 1'
#
loop_
_entity.id
_entity.type
_entity.pdbx_description
1 polymer ?
#
loop_
_entity_poly.entity_id
_entity_poly.type
_entity_poly.pdbx_seq_one_letter_code
_entity_poly.pdbx_strand_id
1 'polypeptide(L)'
;MSDNEKTTQPASTDSTEPAYRYNAALAQDIEGKWQKIWDDKGTFWAANVNGDLKDGKGRNADGRPAYFAMDMFPYPSGKGLHVGHPLGYLASDVVSRYHRMKGENVLHAMGYDAFGLPAEQYAVQTGQHPRVTTLANIANMSRQLHRMGLSFDDRRSFATIDPGYVRWTQWIFSRIYDSWYDEDAVNPSGSKGSARPVSELVAKFESGEKAIPGHESDGKAWADLDQAEQQDILNDFRLAYISKSPVNWCPGLGTVLANEEVTAEGKSERGNFPVFQRELRQWSMRITKYGHRLIEDLDGIDWPEKVKLMQRNWIGESHGASVHFTVDTADGSKDMEIYTTRPDTLFGTTFAVVSPEHHLLENVPAEWPADVPEDWKGGYATPVEAVKAYRLAAEAKTAKDRVDEGGEKTGLFTGLYATNPITGAKLPLFTADYVLMDYGTGAIMAVPGGDQRDYDFAVKFALPVIYTVKPLPESGDDLANYEGKAPFVSHDGIVINSSVEATAAKGDALSLNGLRVDDAIAKVNAWLESAGVGKGTVSYRLRDWLFSRQRYWGEPFPIVYGEDGTPHLLPDSALPINLPDVPDYEPRTFDPMDAESNPEAPLSRNEDWVKVELDLGDGKKTYYRDTNTMPNWAGSCWYYMRYLDPTDTKHMVEKDEFDYWMGPDHNKTAGKSGGVDLYIGGVEHAVLHLLYSRFWHKVLFDLGYVDSMEPFHKLFNQGMIQAYAYTDDRGQYVPAAEVVEGPADANGEPTFTWNGQHANREFGKMGKSLKNIITPDDMYENYGADTFRLYEMGMGPLAESRPWNTRNVVGSMRFLQRLWRNVIDETTGEVRVTDGELDTKTLKLLNNTIADVTVEMEAMRPNTAIAKLIVLNNHLTSLDAVPRAAVEPLILMLSPIAPHICEELWSKLGHTESLAHADWPKADERYVGQDSVTAVVQIKGKVRAKLEVSPDIDPKELEKMALEAVADRLGGKEPRKVIVKAPKIVSIVPAE
;
A
#
# COMPACT_ATOMS: atom_id res chain seq x y z
N MET A 1 -10.05 -54.54 -11.07
CA MET A 1 -9.37 -55.81 -10.75
C MET A 1 -7.96 -55.73 -11.33
N SER A 2 -7.02 -55.47 -10.49
CA SER A 2 -5.66 -55.98 -10.38
C SER A 2 -4.91 -55.11 -9.37
N ASP A 3 -4.84 -55.67 -8.18
CA ASP A 3 -4.05 -55.19 -7.05
C ASP A 3 -2.58 -55.25 -7.44
N ASN A 4 -1.85 -54.15 -7.22
CA ASN A 4 -0.43 -54.14 -7.16
C ASN A 4 -0.03 -53.74 -5.72
N GLU A 5 0.06 -54.69 -4.84
CA GLU A 5 0.76 -54.59 -3.58
C GLU A 5 2.22 -54.23 -3.85
N LYS A 6 2.61 -52.99 -3.52
CA LYS A 6 4.00 -52.65 -3.30
C LYS A 6 4.40 -53.14 -1.90
N THR A 7 5.09 -54.25 -1.88
CA THR A 7 5.84 -54.73 -0.73
C THR A 7 6.85 -53.68 -0.28
N THR A 8 6.54 -53.05 0.83
CA THR A 8 7.50 -52.27 1.63
C THR A 8 8.50 -53.25 2.26
N GLN A 9 9.72 -53.26 1.77
CA GLN A 9 10.84 -53.85 2.51
C GLN A 9 11.03 -53.04 3.83
N PRO A 10 11.22 -53.71 4.97
CA PRO A 10 11.58 -53.01 6.20
C PRO A 10 12.96 -52.40 6.05
N ALA A 11 13.06 -51.09 6.37
CA ALA A 11 14.31 -50.37 6.42
C ALA A 11 15.27 -51.11 7.37
N SER A 12 16.50 -51.34 6.92
CA SER A 12 17.58 -51.91 7.72
C SER A 12 17.85 -50.98 8.92
N THR A 13 17.66 -51.53 10.13
CA THR A 13 18.03 -50.91 11.41
C THR A 13 19.56 -51.04 11.61
N ASP A 14 20.30 -50.20 10.93
CA ASP A 14 21.70 -49.94 11.21
C ASP A 14 21.95 -48.45 11.04
N SER A 15 21.30 -47.60 11.86
CA SER A 15 21.61 -46.19 11.96
C SER A 15 22.69 -46.03 13.02
N THR A 16 23.87 -45.71 12.60
CA THR A 16 25.01 -45.26 13.45
C THR A 16 24.76 -43.89 14.11
N GLU A 17 23.57 -43.35 14.00
CA GLU A 17 23.21 -42.07 14.59
C GLU A 17 22.75 -42.21 16.03
N PRO A 18 23.18 -41.30 16.95
CA PRO A 18 22.75 -41.29 18.34
C PRO A 18 21.22 -41.17 18.46
N ALA A 19 20.62 -41.91 19.44
CA ALA A 19 19.16 -42.02 19.55
C ALA A 19 18.43 -40.69 19.86
N TYR A 20 19.11 -39.74 20.47
CA TYR A 20 18.53 -38.45 20.88
C TYR A 20 19.09 -37.27 20.04
N ARG A 21 19.61 -37.57 18.86
CA ARG A 21 20.09 -36.53 17.94
C ARG A 21 18.95 -35.68 17.39
N TYR A 22 19.10 -34.35 17.44
CA TYR A 22 18.11 -33.45 16.83
C TYR A 22 18.11 -33.62 15.30
N ASN A 23 17.02 -34.14 14.77
CA ASN A 23 16.76 -34.35 13.35
C ASN A 23 15.32 -33.93 13.00
N ALA A 24 14.92 -34.06 11.74
CA ALA A 24 13.58 -33.65 11.30
C ALA A 24 12.44 -34.36 12.06
N ALA A 25 12.58 -35.64 12.36
CA ALA A 25 11.55 -36.40 13.08
C ALA A 25 11.41 -35.88 14.53
N LEU A 26 12.52 -35.76 15.27
CA LEU A 26 12.49 -35.21 16.63
C LEU A 26 12.00 -33.75 16.65
N ALA A 27 12.36 -32.95 15.66
CA ALA A 27 11.85 -31.59 15.52
C ALA A 27 10.33 -31.57 15.42
N GLN A 28 9.73 -32.41 14.55
CA GLN A 28 8.28 -32.50 14.39
C GLN A 28 7.56 -32.93 15.68
N ASP A 29 8.11 -33.90 16.42
CA ASP A 29 7.56 -34.34 17.72
C ASP A 29 7.59 -33.21 18.75
N ILE A 30 8.70 -32.47 18.85
CA ILE A 30 8.86 -31.30 19.73
C ILE A 30 7.86 -30.20 19.35
N GLU A 31 7.77 -29.88 18.06
CA GLU A 31 6.89 -28.85 17.53
C GLU A 31 5.42 -29.16 17.81
N GLY A 32 4.97 -30.37 17.49
CA GLY A 32 3.59 -30.79 17.77
C GLY A 32 3.24 -30.77 19.25
N LYS A 33 4.21 -31.19 20.13
CA LYS A 33 4.06 -31.13 21.59
C LYS A 33 3.87 -29.70 22.08
N TRP A 34 4.72 -28.75 21.65
CA TRP A 34 4.67 -27.39 22.17
C TRP A 34 3.52 -26.56 21.60
N GLN A 35 3.16 -26.74 20.33
CA GLN A 35 1.97 -26.13 19.75
C GLN A 35 0.72 -26.49 20.57
N LYS A 36 0.54 -27.80 20.86
CA LYS A 36 -0.57 -28.24 21.71
C LYS A 36 -0.54 -27.65 23.13
N ILE A 37 0.64 -27.52 23.74
CA ILE A 37 0.78 -26.91 25.08
C ILE A 37 0.41 -25.43 25.05
N TRP A 38 0.83 -24.71 24.04
CA TRP A 38 0.49 -23.30 23.87
C TRP A 38 -1.00 -23.07 23.69
N ASP A 39 -1.66 -23.91 22.88
CA ASP A 39 -3.11 -23.85 22.65
C ASP A 39 -3.88 -24.16 23.95
N ASP A 40 -3.56 -25.27 24.60
CA ASP A 40 -4.22 -25.72 25.83
C ASP A 40 -4.10 -24.68 26.96
N LYS A 41 -2.97 -24.00 27.06
CA LYS A 41 -2.71 -22.98 28.08
C LYS A 41 -3.13 -21.56 27.70
N GLY A 42 -3.48 -21.30 26.44
CA GLY A 42 -3.72 -19.94 25.92
C GLY A 42 -2.49 -19.04 26.06
N THR A 43 -1.30 -19.58 25.75
CA THR A 43 0.00 -18.92 26.00
C THR A 43 0.10 -17.56 25.34
N PHE A 44 -0.52 -17.36 24.19
CA PHE A 44 -0.45 -16.14 23.39
C PHE A 44 -1.69 -15.26 23.47
N TRP A 45 -2.61 -15.56 24.40
CA TRP A 45 -3.80 -14.74 24.59
C TRP A 45 -3.44 -13.32 25.01
N ALA A 46 -3.93 -12.33 24.27
CA ALA A 46 -3.84 -10.92 24.57
C ALA A 46 -5.08 -10.50 25.37
N ALA A 47 -4.88 -9.85 26.52
CA ALA A 47 -5.98 -9.43 27.37
C ALA A 47 -6.51 -8.07 26.94
N ASN A 48 -7.83 -7.94 26.75
CA ASN A 48 -8.52 -6.68 26.68
C ASN A 48 -8.74 -6.06 28.07
N VAL A 49 -9.07 -4.79 28.10
CA VAL A 49 -9.44 -4.10 29.36
C VAL A 49 -10.78 -4.61 29.88
N ASN A 50 -11.73 -4.86 28.97
CA ASN A 50 -13.09 -5.30 29.23
C ASN A 50 -13.50 -6.47 28.33
N GLY A 51 -14.79 -6.85 28.37
CA GLY A 51 -15.40 -7.79 27.43
C GLY A 51 -14.97 -9.25 27.58
N ASP A 52 -15.29 -10.05 26.56
CA ASP A 52 -15.08 -11.51 26.57
C ASP A 52 -13.61 -11.90 26.43
N LEU A 53 -12.79 -11.00 25.88
CA LEU A 53 -11.35 -11.20 25.70
C LEU A 53 -10.48 -10.64 26.83
N LYS A 54 -11.09 -10.27 27.96
CA LYS A 54 -10.38 -9.77 29.17
C LYS A 54 -9.46 -10.82 29.78
N ASP A 55 -9.78 -12.12 29.66
CA ASP A 55 -8.96 -13.20 30.21
C ASP A 55 -7.66 -13.38 29.40
N GLY A 56 -6.54 -13.00 29.97
CA GLY A 56 -5.18 -13.25 29.50
C GLY A 56 -4.48 -14.40 30.24
N LYS A 57 -5.23 -15.33 30.83
CA LYS A 57 -4.68 -16.46 31.61
C LYS A 57 -3.77 -16.00 32.75
N GLY A 58 -4.25 -15.04 33.52
CA GLY A 58 -3.51 -14.43 34.64
C GLY A 58 -2.59 -13.28 34.26
N ARG A 59 -2.58 -12.88 32.98
CA ARG A 59 -1.84 -11.74 32.44
C ARG A 59 -2.81 -10.70 31.91
N ASN A 60 -3.49 -10.02 32.81
CA ASN A 60 -4.48 -8.99 32.50
C ASN A 60 -3.83 -7.75 31.84
N ALA A 61 -4.66 -6.90 31.24
CA ALA A 61 -4.23 -5.63 30.64
C ALA A 61 -3.74 -4.60 31.68
N ASP A 62 -4.27 -4.67 32.93
CA ASP A 62 -4.02 -3.70 33.97
C ASP A 62 -2.50 -3.45 34.24
N GLY A 63 -2.06 -2.22 34.03
CA GLY A 63 -0.69 -1.78 34.28
C GLY A 63 0.35 -2.29 33.30
N ARG A 64 -0.05 -3.02 32.24
CA ARG A 64 0.86 -3.50 31.19
C ARG A 64 0.77 -2.60 29.96
N PRO A 65 1.91 -2.15 29.41
CA PRO A 65 1.90 -1.47 28.12
C PRO A 65 1.33 -2.37 27.02
N ALA A 66 0.48 -1.82 26.18
CA ALA A 66 0.01 -2.52 24.99
C ALA A 66 1.05 -2.47 23.87
N TYR A 67 1.10 -3.54 23.08
CA TYR A 67 1.85 -3.57 21.82
C TYR A 67 1.04 -4.35 20.78
N PHE A 68 0.65 -3.69 19.71
CA PHE A 68 -0.12 -4.28 18.63
C PHE A 68 0.74 -4.45 17.38
N ALA A 69 1.10 -5.70 17.08
CA ALA A 69 1.78 -6.08 15.84
C ALA A 69 0.86 -6.85 14.93
N MET A 70 0.86 -6.55 13.64
CA MET A 70 0.06 -7.26 12.67
C MET A 70 0.73 -7.34 11.30
N ASP A 71 0.25 -8.29 10.51
CA ASP A 71 0.60 -8.49 9.11
C ASP A 71 -0.57 -8.13 8.20
N MET A 72 -0.28 -7.86 6.94
CA MET A 72 -1.31 -7.88 5.92
C MET A 72 -1.84 -9.30 5.78
N PHE A 73 -3.13 -9.48 6.07
CA PHE A 73 -3.74 -10.81 6.12
C PHE A 73 -3.81 -11.46 4.73
N PRO A 74 -3.69 -12.81 4.66
CA PRO A 74 -3.58 -13.51 3.40
C PRO A 74 -4.91 -13.57 2.65
N TYR A 75 -4.79 -13.64 1.34
CA TYR A 75 -5.90 -13.85 0.42
C TYR A 75 -6.04 -15.36 0.09
N PRO A 76 -7.13 -16.05 0.48
CA PRO A 76 -7.26 -17.50 0.32
C PRO A 76 -7.66 -17.91 -1.11
N SER A 77 -6.95 -17.41 -2.13
CA SER A 77 -7.24 -17.64 -3.56
C SER A 77 -6.63 -18.92 -4.14
N GLY A 78 -6.00 -19.75 -3.32
CA GLY A 78 -5.32 -20.95 -3.81
C GLY A 78 -5.09 -22.03 -2.75
N LYS A 79 -4.50 -23.17 -3.16
CA LYS A 79 -4.33 -24.36 -2.31
C LYS A 79 -3.32 -24.23 -1.16
N GLY A 80 -2.96 -23.04 -0.71
CA GLY A 80 -2.06 -22.81 0.41
C GLY A 80 -0.92 -21.83 0.09
N LEU A 81 -0.02 -21.69 1.06
CA LEU A 81 1.12 -20.79 1.03
C LEU A 81 2.32 -21.39 0.28
N HIS A 82 3.17 -20.53 -0.25
CA HIS A 82 4.54 -20.90 -0.64
C HIS A 82 5.55 -20.22 0.31
N VAL A 83 6.81 -20.66 0.31
CA VAL A 83 7.85 -20.19 1.25
C VAL A 83 8.13 -18.68 1.18
N GLY A 84 7.62 -17.96 0.20
CA GLY A 84 7.74 -16.50 0.14
C GLY A 84 6.73 -15.72 0.99
N HIS A 85 5.59 -16.33 1.34
CA HIS A 85 4.58 -15.67 2.17
C HIS A 85 5.00 -15.52 3.65
N PRO A 86 5.65 -16.53 4.28
CA PRO A 86 5.95 -16.49 5.71
C PRO A 86 6.95 -15.42 6.14
N LEU A 87 7.71 -14.82 5.26
CA LEU A 87 8.75 -13.85 5.62
C LEU A 87 8.22 -12.71 6.51
N GLY A 88 7.08 -12.13 6.14
CA GLY A 88 6.40 -11.10 6.95
C GLY A 88 5.87 -11.69 8.27
N TYR A 89 5.13 -12.79 8.20
CA TYR A 89 4.51 -13.44 9.37
C TYR A 89 5.52 -13.90 10.41
N LEU A 90 6.68 -14.38 9.98
CA LEU A 90 7.78 -14.74 10.88
C LEU A 90 8.44 -13.50 11.48
N ALA A 91 8.58 -12.42 10.73
CA ALA A 91 9.15 -11.19 11.24
C ALA A 91 8.26 -10.57 12.33
N SER A 92 6.94 -10.49 12.11
CA SER A 92 5.98 -9.97 13.11
C SER A 92 5.91 -10.89 14.34
N ASP A 93 5.99 -12.21 14.16
CA ASP A 93 6.03 -13.17 15.26
C ASP A 93 7.29 -13.04 16.12
N VAL A 94 8.46 -12.88 15.50
CA VAL A 94 9.73 -12.64 16.21
C VAL A 94 9.63 -11.37 17.06
N VAL A 95 9.13 -10.28 16.49
CA VAL A 95 8.92 -9.01 17.22
C VAL A 95 7.90 -9.18 18.36
N SER A 96 6.76 -9.85 18.08
CA SER A 96 5.72 -10.11 19.08
C SER A 96 6.22 -10.91 20.27
N ARG A 97 7.03 -11.95 20.05
CA ARG A 97 7.66 -12.75 21.11
C ARG A 97 8.65 -11.93 21.91
N TYR A 98 9.47 -11.14 21.24
CA TYR A 98 10.42 -10.24 21.90
C TYR A 98 9.72 -9.23 22.81
N HIS A 99 8.64 -8.56 22.35
CA HIS A 99 7.86 -7.62 23.16
C HIS A 99 7.16 -8.29 24.35
N ARG A 100 6.67 -9.55 24.22
CA ARG A 100 6.15 -10.31 25.36
C ARG A 100 7.21 -10.54 26.44
N MET A 101 8.45 -10.87 26.04
CA MET A 101 9.57 -11.04 26.95
C MET A 101 10.02 -9.71 27.59
N LYS A 102 9.62 -8.57 27.05
CA LYS A 102 9.76 -7.24 27.69
C LYS A 102 8.65 -6.95 28.70
N GLY A 103 7.68 -7.85 28.88
CA GLY A 103 6.57 -7.71 29.82
C GLY A 103 5.35 -6.99 29.25
N GLU A 104 5.32 -6.68 27.96
CA GLU A 104 4.21 -6.02 27.31
C GLU A 104 3.03 -6.96 27.07
N ASN A 105 1.80 -6.42 27.00
CA ASN A 105 0.62 -7.14 26.57
C ASN A 105 0.59 -7.03 25.02
N VAL A 106 0.82 -8.16 24.33
CA VAL A 106 1.03 -8.16 22.89
C VAL A 106 -0.19 -8.73 22.18
N LEU A 107 -0.83 -7.92 21.33
CA LEU A 107 -1.83 -8.37 20.38
C LEU A 107 -1.15 -8.73 19.07
N HIS A 108 -1.26 -10.00 18.69
CA HIS A 108 -0.82 -10.54 17.41
C HIS A 108 -1.89 -11.52 16.94
N ALA A 109 -2.54 -11.25 15.81
CA ALA A 109 -3.67 -12.01 15.32
C ALA A 109 -3.62 -12.16 13.80
N MET A 110 -4.35 -13.16 13.28
CA MET A 110 -4.44 -13.43 11.85
C MET A 110 -5.89 -13.66 11.45
N GLY A 111 -6.31 -12.98 10.38
CA GLY A 111 -7.59 -13.15 9.69
C GLY A 111 -7.37 -13.49 8.22
N TYR A 112 -8.48 -13.47 7.46
CA TYR A 112 -8.46 -13.87 6.04
C TYR A 112 -9.27 -12.88 5.20
N ASP A 113 -8.64 -12.29 4.18
CA ASP A 113 -9.33 -11.49 3.16
C ASP A 113 -9.98 -12.43 2.15
N ALA A 114 -11.26 -12.69 2.32
CA ALA A 114 -11.93 -13.84 1.73
C ALA A 114 -12.92 -13.50 0.61
N PHE A 115 -13.21 -12.22 0.37
CA PHE A 115 -13.99 -11.75 -0.77
C PHE A 115 -13.11 -11.41 -1.98
N GLY A 116 -13.73 -11.21 -3.14
CA GLY A 116 -13.14 -10.62 -4.33
C GLY A 116 -12.85 -11.59 -5.46
N LEU A 117 -12.36 -11.01 -6.54
CA LEU A 117 -12.18 -11.64 -7.85
C LEU A 117 -11.35 -12.94 -7.86
N PRO A 118 -10.22 -13.05 -7.13
CA PRO A 118 -9.42 -14.28 -7.21
C PRO A 118 -10.12 -15.52 -6.66
N ALA A 119 -10.88 -15.37 -5.57
CA ALA A 119 -11.64 -16.48 -4.99
C ALA A 119 -12.80 -16.87 -5.90
N GLU A 120 -13.50 -15.88 -6.48
CA GLU A 120 -14.56 -16.09 -7.46
C GLU A 120 -14.05 -16.81 -8.72
N GLN A 121 -12.96 -16.35 -9.32
CA GLN A 121 -12.37 -17.00 -10.50
C GLN A 121 -11.91 -18.43 -10.24
N TYR A 122 -11.33 -18.69 -9.09
CA TYR A 122 -10.94 -20.04 -8.70
C TYR A 122 -12.16 -20.95 -8.53
N ALA A 123 -13.22 -20.45 -7.93
CA ALA A 123 -14.48 -21.17 -7.76
C ALA A 123 -15.15 -21.48 -9.12
N VAL A 124 -15.16 -20.49 -10.03
CA VAL A 124 -15.65 -20.68 -11.42
C VAL A 124 -14.85 -21.77 -12.14
N GLN A 125 -13.50 -21.74 -12.06
CA GLN A 125 -12.64 -22.74 -12.70
C GLN A 125 -12.85 -24.14 -12.15
N THR A 126 -13.21 -24.29 -10.86
CA THR A 126 -13.42 -25.58 -10.21
C THR A 126 -14.86 -26.06 -10.26
N GLY A 127 -15.80 -25.23 -10.72
CA GLY A 127 -17.24 -25.51 -10.75
C GLY A 127 -17.87 -25.60 -9.37
N GLN A 128 -17.27 -24.97 -8.35
CA GLN A 128 -17.73 -24.98 -6.97
C GLN A 128 -18.15 -23.58 -6.53
N HIS A 129 -19.05 -23.52 -5.53
CA HIS A 129 -19.47 -22.24 -4.96
C HIS A 129 -18.27 -21.54 -4.27
N PRO A 130 -18.08 -20.20 -4.46
CA PRO A 130 -16.95 -19.45 -3.89
C PRO A 130 -16.73 -19.67 -2.38
N ARG A 131 -17.80 -19.71 -1.59
CA ARG A 131 -17.73 -19.96 -0.14
C ARG A 131 -17.07 -21.29 0.21
N VAL A 132 -17.40 -22.36 -0.52
CA VAL A 132 -16.88 -23.71 -0.24
C VAL A 132 -15.37 -23.76 -0.49
N THR A 133 -14.92 -23.26 -1.63
CA THR A 133 -13.51 -23.23 -1.99
C THR A 133 -12.71 -22.30 -1.07
N THR A 134 -13.27 -21.14 -0.72
CA THR A 134 -12.65 -20.16 0.16
C THR A 134 -12.45 -20.74 1.56
N LEU A 135 -13.47 -21.34 2.17
CA LEU A 135 -13.36 -21.97 3.51
C LEU A 135 -12.35 -23.12 3.53
N ALA A 136 -12.30 -23.94 2.46
CA ALA A 136 -11.30 -25.00 2.34
C ALA A 136 -9.86 -24.45 2.27
N ASN A 137 -9.68 -23.36 1.52
CA ASN A 137 -8.38 -22.70 1.41
C ASN A 137 -7.97 -22.02 2.74
N ILE A 138 -8.91 -21.38 3.45
CA ILE A 138 -8.68 -20.82 4.79
C ILE A 138 -8.20 -21.90 5.74
N ALA A 139 -8.92 -23.04 5.79
CA ALA A 139 -8.56 -24.14 6.66
C ALA A 139 -7.13 -24.67 6.41
N ASN A 140 -6.74 -24.80 5.14
CA ASN A 140 -5.39 -25.22 4.81
C ASN A 140 -4.33 -24.16 5.15
N MET A 141 -4.58 -22.88 4.87
CA MET A 141 -3.66 -21.80 5.25
C MET A 141 -3.51 -21.68 6.76
N SER A 142 -4.62 -21.76 7.51
CA SER A 142 -4.60 -21.76 8.98
C SER A 142 -3.74 -22.91 9.53
N ARG A 143 -3.90 -24.12 8.98
CA ARG A 143 -3.06 -25.28 9.34
C ARG A 143 -1.58 -25.01 9.07
N GLN A 144 -1.24 -24.45 7.91
CA GLN A 144 0.15 -24.14 7.55
C GLN A 144 0.75 -23.08 8.47
N LEU A 145 -0.01 -22.02 8.81
CA LEU A 145 0.41 -20.97 9.74
C LEU A 145 0.59 -21.51 11.16
N HIS A 146 -0.34 -22.33 11.64
CA HIS A 146 -0.22 -22.98 12.94
C HIS A 146 1.02 -23.87 13.03
N ARG A 147 1.32 -24.65 11.98
CA ARG A 147 2.52 -25.51 11.92
C ARG A 147 3.85 -24.71 11.98
N MET A 148 3.86 -23.44 11.61
CA MET A 148 5.02 -22.57 11.80
C MET A 148 5.25 -22.21 13.27
N GLY A 149 4.28 -22.45 14.15
CA GLY A 149 4.33 -22.06 15.55
C GLY A 149 4.24 -20.55 15.75
N LEU A 150 3.41 -19.86 14.98
CA LEU A 150 3.19 -18.41 15.13
C LEU A 150 2.40 -18.12 16.41
N SER A 151 2.72 -17.02 17.08
CA SER A 151 2.16 -16.65 18.38
C SER A 151 0.87 -15.82 18.24
N PHE A 152 -0.06 -16.27 17.39
CA PHE A 152 -1.35 -15.62 17.22
C PHE A 152 -2.31 -15.90 18.40
N ASP A 153 -3.13 -14.91 18.71
CA ASP A 153 -4.31 -15.11 19.57
C ASP A 153 -5.49 -15.55 18.68
N ASP A 154 -5.66 -16.86 18.52
CA ASP A 154 -6.65 -17.47 17.62
C ASP A 154 -8.10 -17.08 17.95
N ARG A 155 -8.40 -16.62 19.18
CA ARG A 155 -9.72 -16.09 19.56
C ARG A 155 -10.11 -14.86 18.73
N ARG A 156 -9.13 -14.20 18.10
CA ARG A 156 -9.29 -12.96 17.32
C ARG A 156 -9.33 -13.20 15.82
N SER A 157 -9.25 -14.46 15.38
CA SER A 157 -9.31 -14.81 13.97
C SER A 157 -10.72 -14.66 13.40
N PHE A 158 -10.81 -14.17 12.17
CA PHE A 158 -12.06 -14.07 11.39
C PHE A 158 -11.76 -14.08 9.89
N ALA A 159 -12.80 -14.26 9.09
CA ALA A 159 -12.76 -14.04 7.64
C ALA A 159 -13.68 -12.88 7.25
N THR A 160 -13.31 -12.10 6.24
CA THR A 160 -14.14 -10.97 5.78
C THR A 160 -15.52 -11.40 5.28
N ILE A 161 -15.71 -12.70 4.98
CA ILE A 161 -16.99 -13.31 4.58
C ILE A 161 -17.90 -13.71 5.75
N ASP A 162 -17.44 -13.56 7.00
CA ASP A 162 -18.24 -13.91 8.17
C ASP A 162 -19.38 -12.88 8.33
N PRO A 163 -20.64 -13.34 8.58
CA PRO A 163 -21.77 -12.40 8.68
C PRO A 163 -21.57 -11.31 9.74
N GLY A 164 -20.90 -11.65 10.86
CA GLY A 164 -20.56 -10.68 11.91
C GLY A 164 -19.56 -9.62 11.43
N TYR A 165 -18.68 -9.97 10.49
CA TYR A 165 -17.74 -9.02 9.87
C TYR A 165 -18.43 -8.16 8.80
N VAL A 166 -19.21 -8.79 7.90
CA VAL A 166 -19.98 -8.12 6.85
C VAL A 166 -20.89 -7.04 7.44
N ARG A 167 -21.55 -7.33 8.59
CA ARG A 167 -22.38 -6.35 9.31
C ARG A 167 -21.65 -5.04 9.55
N TRP A 168 -20.41 -5.11 10.01
CA TRP A 168 -19.66 -3.91 10.38
C TRP A 168 -19.05 -3.21 9.18
N THR A 169 -18.65 -3.93 8.13
CA THR A 169 -18.29 -3.30 6.84
C THR A 169 -19.46 -2.47 6.28
N GLN A 170 -20.67 -3.05 6.29
CA GLN A 170 -21.89 -2.38 5.84
C GLN A 170 -22.24 -1.20 6.74
N TRP A 171 -22.07 -1.34 8.05
CA TRP A 171 -22.29 -0.27 9.02
C TRP A 171 -21.35 0.92 8.77
N ILE A 172 -20.06 0.68 8.56
CA ILE A 172 -19.09 1.75 8.23
C ILE A 172 -19.50 2.44 6.94
N PHE A 173 -19.84 1.67 5.89
CA PHE A 173 -20.36 2.26 4.65
C PHE A 173 -21.57 3.16 4.92
N SER A 174 -22.51 2.72 5.78
CA SER A 174 -23.69 3.51 6.16
C SER A 174 -23.30 4.83 6.81
N ARG A 175 -22.28 4.83 7.68
CA ARG A 175 -21.78 6.09 8.31
C ARG A 175 -21.14 7.01 7.27
N ILE A 176 -20.39 6.48 6.32
CA ILE A 176 -19.78 7.27 5.23
C ILE A 176 -20.85 7.84 4.29
N TYR A 177 -21.88 7.05 3.95
CA TYR A 177 -23.00 7.49 3.12
C TYR A 177 -23.83 8.59 3.79
N ASP A 178 -24.07 8.49 5.10
CA ASP A 178 -24.81 9.48 5.88
C ASP A 178 -23.91 10.63 6.39
N SER A 179 -22.81 10.90 5.69
CA SER A 179 -21.88 11.99 5.99
C SER A 179 -21.51 12.82 4.75
N TRP A 180 -21.16 14.07 5.01
CA TRP A 180 -20.63 15.02 4.04
C TRP A 180 -19.37 15.68 4.60
N TYR A 181 -18.51 16.22 3.73
CA TYR A 181 -17.30 16.92 4.16
C TYR A 181 -17.57 18.43 4.31
N ASP A 182 -17.51 18.93 5.53
CA ASP A 182 -17.59 20.36 5.84
C ASP A 182 -16.18 20.95 5.92
N GLU A 183 -15.83 21.77 4.94
CA GLU A 183 -14.49 22.39 4.82
C GLU A 183 -14.21 23.41 5.94
N ASP A 184 -15.26 23.98 6.55
CA ASP A 184 -15.15 24.96 7.62
C ASP A 184 -15.22 24.34 9.03
N ALA A 185 -15.71 23.12 9.16
CA ALA A 185 -15.79 22.44 10.45
C ALA A 185 -14.37 22.11 10.96
N VAL A 186 -14.22 22.18 12.29
CA VAL A 186 -12.97 21.76 12.95
C VAL A 186 -13.09 20.30 13.34
N ASN A 187 -12.13 19.49 12.91
CA ASN A 187 -12.05 18.07 13.25
C ASN A 187 -11.49 17.86 14.67
N PRO A 188 -11.51 16.62 15.23
CA PRO A 188 -11.03 16.37 16.59
C PRO A 188 -9.55 16.71 16.83
N SER A 189 -8.71 16.79 15.80
CA SER A 189 -7.30 17.24 15.92
C SER A 189 -7.14 18.75 16.00
N GLY A 190 -8.21 19.53 15.79
CA GLY A 190 -8.18 20.99 15.77
C GLY A 190 -7.90 21.61 14.40
N SER A 191 -7.77 20.81 13.34
CA SER A 191 -7.58 21.28 11.97
C SER A 191 -8.92 21.52 11.26
N LYS A 192 -8.94 22.40 10.24
CA LYS A 192 -10.13 22.61 9.40
C LYS A 192 -10.38 21.44 8.45
N GLY A 193 -11.67 21.22 8.16
CA GLY A 193 -12.15 20.14 7.32
C GLY A 193 -12.47 18.87 8.11
N SER A 194 -13.74 18.47 8.09
CA SER A 194 -14.23 17.33 8.86
C SER A 194 -15.44 16.68 8.20
N ALA A 195 -15.53 15.35 8.23
CA ALA A 195 -16.79 14.69 7.96
C ALA A 195 -17.82 15.05 9.04
N ARG A 196 -19.04 15.33 8.61
CA ARG A 196 -20.18 15.67 9.47
C ARG A 196 -21.42 14.89 9.03
N PRO A 197 -22.38 14.59 9.93
CA PRO A 197 -23.64 13.96 9.54
C PRO A 197 -24.39 14.78 8.49
N VAL A 198 -25.04 14.12 7.51
CA VAL A 198 -25.86 14.79 6.48
C VAL A 198 -26.98 15.62 7.11
N SER A 199 -27.50 15.23 8.27
CA SER A 199 -28.51 16.03 8.99
C SER A 199 -28.05 17.46 9.34
N GLU A 200 -26.75 17.68 9.55
CA GLU A 200 -26.21 19.03 9.77
C GLU A 200 -26.19 19.85 8.47
N LEU A 201 -25.94 19.22 7.33
CA LEU A 201 -26.05 19.88 6.02
C LEU A 201 -27.50 20.28 5.74
N VAL A 202 -28.46 19.39 6.01
CA VAL A 202 -29.89 19.69 5.85
C VAL A 202 -30.29 20.90 6.75
N ALA A 203 -29.85 20.91 8.01
CA ALA A 203 -30.10 22.06 8.90
C ALA A 203 -29.50 23.38 8.35
N LYS A 204 -28.34 23.33 7.69
CA LYS A 204 -27.74 24.51 7.03
C LYS A 204 -28.57 25.00 5.82
N PHE A 205 -29.16 24.07 5.04
CA PHE A 205 -30.10 24.44 3.96
C PHE A 205 -31.42 25.03 4.52
N GLU A 206 -31.99 24.41 5.53
CA GLU A 206 -33.21 24.89 6.17
C GLU A 206 -33.05 26.26 6.80
N SER A 207 -31.92 26.55 7.43
CA SER A 207 -31.63 27.85 8.06
C SER A 207 -31.20 28.91 7.04
N GLY A 208 -30.89 28.55 5.81
CA GLY A 208 -30.32 29.46 4.81
C GLY A 208 -28.84 29.82 5.03
N GLU A 209 -28.16 29.12 5.96
CA GLU A 209 -26.72 29.30 6.17
C GLU A 209 -25.94 28.84 4.94
N LYS A 210 -26.42 27.83 4.23
CA LYS A 210 -25.86 27.33 2.98
C LYS A 210 -26.91 27.40 1.88
N ALA A 211 -26.55 27.98 0.72
CA ALA A 211 -27.41 28.03 -0.46
C ALA A 211 -27.69 26.62 -1.00
N ILE A 212 -28.90 26.43 -1.51
CA ILE A 212 -29.32 25.18 -2.15
C ILE A 212 -28.85 25.19 -3.61
N PRO A 213 -27.95 24.29 -4.05
CA PRO A 213 -27.45 24.29 -5.42
C PRO A 213 -28.58 24.16 -6.46
N GLY A 214 -28.49 24.92 -7.55
CA GLY A 214 -29.51 24.96 -8.60
C GLY A 214 -30.75 25.80 -8.27
N HIS A 215 -30.87 26.26 -7.01
CA HIS A 215 -32.03 27.04 -6.54
C HIS A 215 -31.66 28.40 -5.92
N GLU A 216 -30.42 28.86 -6.08
CA GLU A 216 -29.92 30.10 -5.48
C GLU A 216 -30.67 31.35 -6.02
N SER A 217 -31.20 31.29 -7.23
CA SER A 217 -31.89 32.41 -7.89
C SER A 217 -33.41 32.34 -7.80
N ASP A 218 -34.01 31.18 -7.49
CA ASP A 218 -35.48 31.04 -7.42
C ASP A 218 -36.05 31.15 -6.00
N GLY A 219 -35.14 31.13 -4.99
CA GLY A 219 -35.52 31.28 -3.58
C GLY A 219 -36.33 30.09 -3.01
N LYS A 220 -36.29 28.92 -3.65
CA LYS A 220 -37.00 27.71 -3.21
C LYS A 220 -36.44 27.23 -1.86
N ALA A 221 -37.32 27.06 -0.85
CA ALA A 221 -36.88 26.54 0.44
C ALA A 221 -36.66 25.02 0.38
N TRP A 222 -35.81 24.49 1.26
CA TRP A 222 -35.53 23.05 1.35
C TRP A 222 -36.82 22.22 1.50
N ALA A 223 -37.77 22.72 2.30
CA ALA A 223 -39.06 22.05 2.54
C ALA A 223 -39.99 22.02 1.33
N ASP A 224 -39.73 22.86 0.30
CA ASP A 224 -40.53 22.91 -0.91
C ASP A 224 -40.05 21.96 -1.99
N LEU A 225 -38.90 21.29 -1.75
CA LEU A 225 -38.33 20.28 -2.63
C LEU A 225 -38.97 18.92 -2.37
N ASP A 226 -39.21 18.16 -3.40
CA ASP A 226 -39.63 16.77 -3.24
C ASP A 226 -38.46 15.86 -2.79
N GLN A 227 -38.77 14.63 -2.39
CA GLN A 227 -37.77 13.71 -1.85
C GLN A 227 -36.68 13.35 -2.86
N ALA A 228 -37.01 13.23 -4.15
CA ALA A 228 -36.03 12.92 -5.18
C ALA A 228 -35.07 14.10 -5.40
N GLU A 229 -35.61 15.33 -5.50
CA GLU A 229 -34.80 16.56 -5.59
C GLU A 229 -33.85 16.71 -4.39
N GLN A 230 -34.36 16.46 -3.17
CA GLN A 230 -33.53 16.48 -1.96
C GLN A 230 -32.41 15.43 -2.00
N GLN A 231 -32.71 14.20 -2.40
CA GLN A 231 -31.69 13.15 -2.49
C GLN A 231 -30.66 13.43 -3.57
N ASP A 232 -31.03 14.00 -4.70
CA ASP A 232 -30.10 14.40 -5.75
C ASP A 232 -29.15 15.50 -5.27
N ILE A 233 -29.65 16.53 -4.59
CA ILE A 233 -28.84 17.58 -3.99
C ILE A 233 -27.89 16.99 -2.93
N LEU A 234 -28.39 16.14 -2.02
CA LEU A 234 -27.56 15.53 -1.01
C LEU A 234 -26.47 14.62 -1.59
N ASN A 235 -26.77 13.94 -2.71
CA ASN A 235 -25.80 13.09 -3.40
C ASN A 235 -24.56 13.88 -3.86
N ASP A 236 -24.68 15.16 -4.19
CA ASP A 236 -23.57 16.02 -4.58
C ASP A 236 -22.62 16.34 -3.40
N PHE A 237 -23.08 16.17 -2.17
CA PHE A 237 -22.27 16.45 -0.96
C PHE A 237 -21.81 15.19 -0.22
N ARG A 238 -22.53 14.08 -0.31
CA ARG A 238 -22.20 12.84 0.42
C ARG A 238 -20.81 12.34 0.11
N LEU A 239 -20.16 11.78 1.14
CA LEU A 239 -18.84 11.14 0.98
C LEU A 239 -18.90 9.83 0.18
N ALA A 240 -20.00 9.08 0.28
CA ALA A 240 -20.30 7.98 -0.65
C ALA A 240 -21.50 8.39 -1.52
N TYR A 241 -21.38 8.34 -2.82
CA TYR A 241 -22.37 8.89 -3.75
C TYR A 241 -22.50 8.05 -5.00
N ILE A 242 -23.63 8.23 -5.70
CA ILE A 242 -23.90 7.58 -6.99
C ILE A 242 -23.69 8.61 -8.10
N SER A 243 -22.93 8.25 -9.11
CA SER A 243 -22.74 9.07 -10.31
C SER A 243 -22.84 8.26 -11.58
N LYS A 244 -23.19 8.92 -12.69
CA LYS A 244 -22.88 8.42 -14.03
C LYS A 244 -21.53 9.00 -14.40
N SER A 245 -20.55 8.15 -14.53
CA SER A 245 -19.18 8.55 -14.84
C SER A 245 -18.54 7.57 -15.79
N PRO A 246 -17.57 7.98 -16.59
CA PRO A 246 -16.78 7.08 -17.41
C PRO A 246 -16.02 6.11 -16.47
N VAL A 247 -16.21 4.83 -16.71
CA VAL A 247 -15.60 3.74 -15.94
C VAL A 247 -14.85 2.78 -16.86
N ASN A 248 -13.90 2.07 -16.31
CA ASN A 248 -13.10 1.07 -17.01
C ASN A 248 -13.89 -0.24 -17.16
N TRP A 249 -14.67 -0.39 -18.21
CA TRP A 249 -15.43 -1.60 -18.50
C TRP A 249 -14.56 -2.68 -19.13
N CYS A 250 -14.56 -3.88 -18.57
CA CYS A 250 -13.85 -5.04 -19.11
C CYS A 250 -14.84 -6.14 -19.52
N PRO A 251 -15.22 -6.26 -20.80
CA PRO A 251 -16.16 -7.27 -21.28
C PRO A 251 -15.69 -8.70 -21.00
N GLY A 252 -14.41 -8.97 -21.19
CA GLY A 252 -13.82 -10.30 -20.95
C GLY A 252 -13.88 -10.77 -19.51
N LEU A 253 -13.98 -9.84 -18.54
CA LEU A 253 -14.18 -10.13 -17.12
C LEU A 253 -15.63 -9.91 -16.67
N GLY A 254 -16.47 -9.27 -17.49
CA GLY A 254 -17.85 -8.95 -17.15
C GLY A 254 -17.98 -7.98 -15.96
N THR A 255 -17.04 -7.05 -15.77
CA THR A 255 -17.04 -6.13 -14.65
C THR A 255 -16.34 -4.81 -14.96
N VAL A 256 -16.64 -3.81 -14.15
CA VAL A 256 -15.91 -2.54 -14.10
C VAL A 256 -14.65 -2.71 -13.24
N LEU A 257 -13.58 -2.06 -13.62
CA LEU A 257 -12.28 -2.06 -12.94
C LEU A 257 -11.95 -0.66 -12.41
N ALA A 258 -11.33 -0.61 -11.24
CA ALA A 258 -10.70 0.62 -10.77
C ALA A 258 -9.47 0.97 -11.65
N ASN A 259 -9.02 2.23 -11.62
CA ASN A 259 -7.87 2.65 -12.41
C ASN A 259 -6.60 1.85 -12.10
N GLU A 260 -6.45 1.44 -10.84
CA GLU A 260 -5.34 0.64 -10.33
C GLU A 260 -5.34 -0.81 -10.83
N GLU A 261 -6.49 -1.30 -11.33
CA GLU A 261 -6.68 -2.64 -11.89
C GLU A 261 -6.46 -2.69 -13.41
N VAL A 262 -6.12 -1.52 -14.02
CA VAL A 262 -5.84 -1.39 -15.46
C VAL A 262 -4.36 -1.18 -15.69
N THR A 263 -3.77 -1.98 -16.57
CA THR A 263 -2.33 -1.87 -16.90
C THR A 263 -2.07 -0.64 -17.77
N ALA A 264 -0.81 -0.27 -17.88
CA ALA A 264 -0.38 0.83 -18.76
C ALA A 264 -0.73 0.63 -20.25
N GLU A 265 -0.96 -0.62 -20.67
CA GLU A 265 -1.38 -0.99 -22.02
C GLU A 265 -2.89 -0.98 -22.24
N GLY A 266 -3.67 -0.46 -21.26
CA GLY A 266 -5.14 -0.40 -21.36
C GLY A 266 -5.82 -1.76 -21.24
N LYS A 267 -5.23 -2.68 -20.47
CA LYS A 267 -5.75 -4.03 -20.25
C LYS A 267 -5.98 -4.30 -18.77
N SER A 268 -6.86 -5.26 -18.48
CA SER A 268 -7.04 -5.73 -17.12
C SER A 268 -5.77 -6.40 -16.59
N GLU A 269 -5.36 -6.11 -15.34
CA GLU A 269 -4.25 -6.78 -14.67
C GLU A 269 -4.43 -8.31 -14.67
N ARG A 270 -5.68 -8.75 -14.52
CA ARG A 270 -6.06 -10.16 -14.56
C ARG A 270 -6.70 -10.51 -15.89
N GLY A 271 -6.23 -11.57 -16.52
CA GLY A 271 -6.75 -12.06 -17.79
C GLY A 271 -6.24 -11.30 -19.01
N ASN A 272 -5.59 -10.14 -18.83
CA ASN A 272 -5.00 -9.33 -19.91
C ASN A 272 -6.01 -8.99 -21.04
N PHE A 273 -7.28 -8.74 -20.65
CA PHE A 273 -8.36 -8.37 -21.57
C PHE A 273 -8.37 -6.87 -21.85
N PRO A 274 -8.82 -6.44 -23.04
CA PRO A 274 -9.05 -5.03 -23.33
C PRO A 274 -10.03 -4.39 -22.34
N VAL A 275 -9.80 -3.11 -22.02
CA VAL A 275 -10.65 -2.30 -21.15
C VAL A 275 -11.10 -1.09 -21.93
N PHE A 276 -12.40 -0.79 -21.87
CA PHE A 276 -13.04 0.31 -22.59
C PHE A 276 -13.61 1.33 -21.61
N GLN A 277 -13.71 2.59 -22.04
CA GLN A 277 -14.41 3.62 -21.27
C GLN A 277 -15.92 3.51 -21.54
N ARG A 278 -16.74 3.47 -20.47
CA ARG A 278 -18.21 3.43 -20.56
C ARG A 278 -18.81 4.35 -19.50
N GLU A 279 -19.86 5.06 -19.81
CA GLU A 279 -20.63 5.78 -18.80
C GLU A 279 -21.61 4.82 -18.12
N LEU A 280 -21.39 4.58 -16.84
CA LEU A 280 -22.25 3.72 -16.03
C LEU A 280 -22.60 4.40 -14.70
N ARG A 281 -23.80 4.08 -14.18
CA ARG A 281 -24.19 4.48 -12.84
C ARG A 281 -23.46 3.61 -11.82
N GLN A 282 -22.62 4.23 -10.98
CA GLN A 282 -21.72 3.53 -10.06
C GLN A 282 -21.65 4.25 -8.70
N TRP A 283 -21.35 3.49 -7.66
CA TRP A 283 -20.94 4.07 -6.37
C TRP A 283 -19.50 4.57 -6.43
N SER A 284 -19.28 5.74 -5.85
CA SER A 284 -17.94 6.34 -5.67
C SER A 284 -17.82 6.90 -4.27
N MET A 285 -16.57 7.00 -3.77
CA MET A 285 -16.25 7.66 -2.51
C MET A 285 -15.37 8.89 -2.75
N ARG A 286 -15.73 10.04 -2.13
CA ARG A 286 -15.02 11.34 -2.27
C ARG A 286 -13.72 11.37 -1.46
N ILE A 287 -12.82 10.43 -1.72
CA ILE A 287 -11.47 10.39 -1.13
C ILE A 287 -10.68 11.68 -1.43
N THR A 288 -10.98 12.36 -2.54
CA THR A 288 -10.36 13.63 -2.94
C THR A 288 -10.55 14.73 -1.90
N LYS A 289 -11.65 14.73 -1.14
CA LYS A 289 -11.89 15.68 -0.05
C LYS A 289 -10.89 15.54 1.10
N TYR A 290 -10.26 14.39 1.23
CA TYR A 290 -9.23 14.11 2.21
C TYR A 290 -7.80 14.25 1.65
N GLY A 291 -7.63 14.66 0.38
CA GLY A 291 -6.34 14.70 -0.30
C GLY A 291 -5.25 15.44 0.49
N HIS A 292 -5.55 16.63 1.01
CA HIS A 292 -4.61 17.41 1.83
C HIS A 292 -4.20 16.67 3.11
N ARG A 293 -5.17 16.18 3.89
CA ARG A 293 -4.93 15.46 5.15
C ARG A 293 -4.20 14.14 4.92
N LEU A 294 -4.48 13.45 3.81
CA LEU A 294 -3.76 12.22 3.41
C LEU A 294 -2.28 12.49 3.09
N ILE A 295 -1.91 13.70 2.68
CA ILE A 295 -0.52 14.13 2.47
C ILE A 295 0.12 14.61 3.77
N GLU A 296 -0.52 15.53 4.48
CA GLU A 296 0.03 16.19 5.66
C GLU A 296 0.30 15.21 6.80
N ASP A 297 -0.67 14.33 7.09
CA ASP A 297 -0.56 13.38 8.21
C ASP A 297 0.49 12.27 7.99
N LEU A 298 1.05 12.13 6.77
CA LEU A 298 2.19 11.25 6.52
C LEU A 298 3.43 11.63 7.36
N ASP A 299 3.55 12.89 7.73
CA ASP A 299 4.70 13.38 8.51
C ASP A 299 4.66 12.90 9.97
N GLY A 300 3.46 12.55 10.47
CA GLY A 300 3.24 12.04 11.83
C GLY A 300 3.45 10.53 12.03
N ILE A 301 3.77 9.77 10.97
CA ILE A 301 3.89 8.30 11.01
C ILE A 301 5.28 7.79 10.63
N ASP A 302 5.69 6.65 11.22
CA ASP A 302 6.99 5.99 10.98
C ASP A 302 6.88 5.00 9.80
N TRP A 303 6.73 5.55 8.60
CA TRP A 303 6.65 4.77 7.37
C TRP A 303 7.89 4.96 6.50
N PRO A 304 8.26 3.96 5.66
CA PRO A 304 9.35 4.10 4.69
C PRO A 304 9.12 5.31 3.78
N GLU A 305 10.15 6.16 3.63
CA GLU A 305 10.07 7.37 2.80
C GLU A 305 9.63 7.08 1.35
N LYS A 306 10.01 5.92 0.82
CA LYS A 306 9.55 5.48 -0.51
C LYS A 306 8.03 5.35 -0.57
N VAL A 307 7.39 4.80 0.46
CA VAL A 307 5.92 4.64 0.51
C VAL A 307 5.24 6.00 0.67
N LYS A 308 5.76 6.86 1.55
CA LYS A 308 5.26 8.24 1.70
C LYS A 308 5.33 9.00 0.38
N LEU A 309 6.46 8.89 -0.34
CA LEU A 309 6.63 9.52 -1.66
C LEU A 309 5.66 8.93 -2.69
N MET A 310 5.44 7.62 -2.69
CA MET A 310 4.46 6.99 -3.58
C MET A 310 3.06 7.54 -3.34
N GLN A 311 2.62 7.68 -2.08
CA GLN A 311 1.32 8.25 -1.75
C GLN A 311 1.21 9.72 -2.14
N ARG A 312 2.22 10.56 -1.81
CA ARG A 312 2.26 11.97 -2.21
C ARG A 312 2.15 12.13 -3.73
N ASN A 313 2.92 11.34 -4.47
CA ASN A 313 2.89 11.38 -5.94
C ASN A 313 1.56 10.89 -6.52
N TRP A 314 0.95 9.88 -5.90
CA TRP A 314 -0.36 9.36 -6.33
C TRP A 314 -1.48 10.37 -6.09
N ILE A 315 -1.51 10.97 -4.91
CA ILE A 315 -2.47 12.04 -4.58
C ILE A 315 -2.21 13.24 -5.47
N GLY A 316 -0.96 13.61 -5.69
CA GLY A 316 -0.54 14.63 -6.66
C GLY A 316 -1.18 15.98 -6.39
N GLU A 317 -1.01 16.51 -5.16
CA GLU A 317 -1.46 17.83 -4.80
C GLU A 317 -0.79 18.90 -5.67
N SER A 318 -1.61 19.82 -6.19
CA SER A 318 -1.18 20.89 -7.06
C SER A 318 -1.85 22.20 -6.64
N HIS A 319 -1.03 23.23 -6.43
CA HIS A 319 -1.49 24.55 -6.06
C HIS A 319 -1.61 25.42 -7.31
N GLY A 320 -2.76 26.06 -7.48
CA GLY A 320 -3.06 26.88 -8.64
C GLY A 320 -4.17 27.87 -8.38
N ALA A 321 -4.93 28.17 -9.43
CA ALA A 321 -6.15 28.98 -9.35
C ALA A 321 -7.26 28.38 -10.21
N SER A 322 -8.47 28.52 -9.72
CA SER A 322 -9.70 28.47 -10.52
C SER A 322 -9.95 29.85 -11.10
N VAL A 323 -10.23 29.93 -12.41
CA VAL A 323 -10.45 31.15 -13.14
C VAL A 323 -11.68 31.02 -14.02
N HIS A 324 -12.59 31.99 -13.96
CA HIS A 324 -13.83 32.02 -14.73
C HIS A 324 -13.67 32.86 -16.01
N PHE A 325 -13.87 32.22 -17.15
CA PHE A 325 -13.95 32.82 -18.47
C PHE A 325 -15.40 32.85 -18.94
N THR A 326 -15.80 33.95 -19.60
CA THR A 326 -17.13 34.02 -20.17
C THR A 326 -17.10 33.54 -21.61
N VAL A 327 -17.99 32.62 -21.99
CA VAL A 327 -18.15 32.09 -23.34
C VAL A 327 -19.50 32.51 -23.89
N ASP A 328 -19.51 33.21 -25.03
CA ASP A 328 -20.74 33.60 -25.69
C ASP A 328 -21.24 32.44 -26.57
N THR A 329 -22.34 31.82 -26.17
CA THR A 329 -23.00 30.74 -26.91
C THR A 329 -24.27 31.20 -27.58
N ALA A 330 -24.90 30.33 -28.41
CA ALA A 330 -26.19 30.63 -29.08
C ALA A 330 -27.30 30.98 -28.08
N ASP A 331 -27.24 30.40 -26.86
CA ASP A 331 -28.25 30.59 -25.81
C ASP A 331 -27.86 31.67 -24.77
N GLY A 332 -26.84 32.49 -25.04
CA GLY A 332 -26.34 33.56 -24.19
C GLY A 332 -24.96 33.27 -23.62
N SER A 333 -24.50 34.18 -22.76
CA SER A 333 -23.19 34.05 -22.13
C SER A 333 -23.22 32.95 -21.05
N LYS A 334 -22.24 32.04 -21.11
CA LYS A 334 -22.04 30.95 -20.15
C LYS A 334 -20.71 31.11 -19.44
N ASP A 335 -20.61 30.58 -18.23
CA ASP A 335 -19.37 30.53 -17.47
C ASP A 335 -18.57 29.28 -17.87
N MET A 336 -17.24 29.44 -17.98
CA MET A 336 -16.28 28.39 -18.21
C MET A 336 -15.20 28.50 -17.16
N GLU A 337 -15.24 27.60 -16.17
CA GLU A 337 -14.22 27.50 -15.13
C GLU A 337 -13.00 26.73 -15.64
N ILE A 338 -11.83 27.29 -15.42
CA ILE A 338 -10.52 26.69 -15.77
C ILE A 338 -9.67 26.58 -14.51
N TYR A 339 -9.05 25.43 -14.27
CA TYR A 339 -7.98 25.28 -13.30
C TYR A 339 -6.62 25.44 -13.98
N THR A 340 -5.74 26.27 -13.38
CA THR A 340 -4.36 26.42 -13.85
C THR A 340 -3.36 26.47 -12.68
N THR A 341 -2.22 25.82 -12.81
CA THR A 341 -1.08 25.94 -11.89
C THR A 341 -0.25 27.21 -12.16
N ARG A 342 -0.51 27.85 -13.28
CA ARG A 342 0.25 29.01 -13.76
C ARG A 342 -0.67 30.23 -14.02
N PRO A 343 -1.40 30.74 -13.00
CA PRO A 343 -2.25 31.91 -13.17
C PRO A 343 -1.45 33.17 -13.53
N ASP A 344 -0.15 33.24 -13.26
CA ASP A 344 0.76 34.28 -13.69
C ASP A 344 0.83 34.45 -15.22
N THR A 345 0.49 33.38 -15.98
CA THR A 345 0.54 33.37 -17.45
C THR A 345 -0.78 33.74 -18.13
N LEU A 346 -1.82 34.13 -17.39
CA LEU A 346 -3.13 34.55 -17.93
C LEU A 346 -3.06 35.58 -19.02
N PHE A 347 -2.06 36.52 -18.96
CA PHE A 347 -1.82 37.50 -19.99
C PHE A 347 -1.31 36.94 -21.32
N GLY A 348 -0.76 35.70 -21.27
CA GLY A 348 -0.23 35.02 -22.46
C GLY A 348 -1.20 33.97 -23.04
N THR A 349 -2.42 33.92 -22.53
CA THR A 349 -3.45 33.01 -23.05
C THR A 349 -3.88 33.47 -24.47
N THR A 350 -3.70 32.61 -25.46
CA THR A 350 -4.02 32.91 -26.85
C THR A 350 -5.17 32.09 -27.43
N PHE A 351 -5.51 30.98 -26.77
CA PHE A 351 -6.70 30.18 -27.08
C PHE A 351 -7.11 29.41 -25.82
N ALA A 352 -8.29 28.81 -25.87
CA ALA A 352 -8.76 27.89 -24.82
C ALA A 352 -9.17 26.56 -25.46
N VAL A 353 -9.11 25.48 -24.66
CA VAL A 353 -9.49 24.16 -25.15
C VAL A 353 -10.39 23.47 -24.14
N VAL A 354 -11.44 22.81 -24.65
CA VAL A 354 -12.36 22.00 -23.85
C VAL A 354 -12.33 20.52 -24.28
N SER A 355 -12.64 19.65 -23.34
CA SER A 355 -12.88 18.23 -23.62
C SER A 355 -13.97 18.04 -24.68
N PRO A 356 -13.90 17.00 -25.51
CA PRO A 356 -14.97 16.65 -26.45
C PRO A 356 -16.33 16.41 -25.80
N GLU A 357 -16.35 16.04 -24.51
CA GLU A 357 -17.54 15.78 -23.70
C GLU A 357 -18.09 17.02 -22.98
N HIS A 358 -17.42 18.16 -23.08
CA HIS A 358 -17.77 19.36 -22.31
C HIS A 358 -19.15 19.91 -22.70
N HIS A 359 -19.97 20.30 -21.71
CA HIS A 359 -21.35 20.78 -21.88
C HIS A 359 -21.49 22.02 -22.78
N LEU A 360 -20.49 22.91 -22.83
CA LEU A 360 -20.52 24.09 -23.74
C LEU A 360 -20.65 23.69 -25.20
N LEU A 361 -20.22 22.49 -25.58
CA LEU A 361 -20.29 21.99 -26.95
C LEU A 361 -21.72 21.61 -27.42
N GLU A 362 -22.69 21.59 -26.52
CA GLU A 362 -24.10 21.41 -26.84
C GLU A 362 -24.71 22.65 -27.50
N ASN A 363 -24.10 23.80 -27.31
CA ASN A 363 -24.59 25.11 -27.73
C ASN A 363 -23.62 25.83 -28.69
N VAL A 364 -22.98 25.08 -29.58
CA VAL A 364 -22.14 25.66 -30.67
C VAL A 364 -23.01 26.34 -31.73
N PRO A 365 -22.48 27.40 -32.41
CA PRO A 365 -23.26 28.11 -33.43
C PRO A 365 -23.58 27.24 -34.63
N ALA A 366 -24.71 27.51 -35.28
CA ALA A 366 -25.17 26.77 -36.47
C ALA A 366 -24.28 27.01 -37.71
N GLU A 367 -23.60 28.14 -37.78
CA GLU A 367 -22.73 28.50 -38.89
C GLU A 367 -21.38 28.97 -38.35
N TRP A 368 -20.33 28.76 -39.15
CA TRP A 368 -18.98 29.27 -38.78
C TRP A 368 -18.99 30.80 -38.69
N PRO A 369 -18.32 31.37 -37.66
CA PRO A 369 -18.05 32.83 -37.65
C PRO A 369 -17.32 33.28 -38.91
N ALA A 370 -17.46 34.57 -39.26
CA ALA A 370 -16.75 35.14 -40.38
C ALA A 370 -15.23 35.00 -40.23
N ASP A 371 -14.52 34.82 -41.32
CA ASP A 371 -13.05 34.81 -41.40
C ASP A 371 -12.34 33.67 -40.63
N VAL A 372 -13.02 32.56 -40.31
CA VAL A 372 -12.41 31.40 -39.69
C VAL A 372 -11.51 30.64 -40.70
N PRO A 373 -10.23 30.37 -40.36
CA PRO A 373 -9.35 29.58 -41.21
C PRO A 373 -9.90 28.20 -41.56
N GLU A 374 -9.70 27.77 -42.79
CA GLU A 374 -10.21 26.45 -43.23
C GLU A 374 -9.63 25.26 -42.40
N ASP A 375 -8.34 25.38 -42.02
CA ASP A 375 -7.67 24.37 -41.22
C ASP A 375 -8.27 24.20 -39.79
N TRP A 376 -9.00 25.22 -39.30
CA TRP A 376 -9.70 25.16 -38.01
C TRP A 376 -11.03 24.42 -38.07
N LYS A 377 -11.65 24.35 -39.27
CA LYS A 377 -12.99 23.75 -39.51
C LYS A 377 -12.96 22.24 -39.63
N GLY A 378 -11.78 21.60 -39.73
CA GLY A 378 -11.62 20.17 -39.89
C GLY A 378 -12.26 19.59 -41.16
N GLY A 379 -12.58 20.46 -42.15
CA GLY A 379 -13.22 20.04 -43.40
C GLY A 379 -14.74 19.91 -43.35
N TYR A 380 -15.40 20.38 -42.26
CA TYR A 380 -16.84 20.32 -42.07
C TYR A 380 -17.55 21.64 -42.47
N ALA A 381 -18.79 21.54 -42.96
CA ALA A 381 -19.56 22.69 -43.38
C ALA A 381 -20.07 23.54 -42.20
N THR A 382 -20.34 22.91 -41.05
CA THR A 382 -20.88 23.58 -39.86
C THR A 382 -20.15 23.18 -38.58
N PRO A 383 -20.12 24.05 -37.54
CA PRO A 383 -19.57 23.71 -36.21
C PRO A 383 -20.24 22.45 -35.59
N VAL A 384 -21.57 22.35 -35.75
CA VAL A 384 -22.37 21.22 -35.20
C VAL A 384 -21.91 19.88 -35.76
N GLU A 385 -21.75 19.79 -37.10
CA GLU A 385 -21.26 18.56 -37.75
C GLU A 385 -19.84 18.24 -37.31
N ALA A 386 -18.97 19.24 -37.23
CA ALA A 386 -17.58 19.11 -36.87
C ALA A 386 -17.41 18.59 -35.44
N VAL A 387 -18.06 19.20 -34.46
CA VAL A 387 -17.99 18.84 -33.05
C VAL A 387 -18.55 17.42 -32.83
N LYS A 388 -19.67 17.07 -33.47
CA LYS A 388 -20.26 15.74 -33.41
C LYS A 388 -19.30 14.67 -33.91
N ALA A 389 -18.68 14.89 -35.07
CA ALA A 389 -17.74 13.95 -35.67
C ALA A 389 -16.46 13.79 -34.79
N TYR A 390 -15.96 14.92 -34.24
CA TYR A 390 -14.79 14.90 -33.39
C TYR A 390 -15.04 14.16 -32.08
N ARG A 391 -16.21 14.37 -31.42
CA ARG A 391 -16.63 13.64 -30.23
C ARG A 391 -16.65 12.12 -30.46
N LEU A 392 -17.29 11.65 -31.54
CA LEU A 392 -17.30 10.24 -31.89
C LEU A 392 -15.89 9.64 -32.11
N ALA A 393 -14.99 10.42 -32.73
CA ALA A 393 -13.61 9.98 -32.92
C ALA A 393 -12.82 9.91 -31.60
N ALA A 394 -13.09 10.82 -30.68
CA ALA A 394 -12.47 10.84 -29.34
C ALA A 394 -12.98 9.70 -28.46
N GLU A 395 -14.28 9.38 -28.50
CA GLU A 395 -14.90 8.26 -27.78
C GLU A 395 -14.31 6.89 -28.19
N ALA A 396 -13.80 6.76 -29.41
CA ALA A 396 -13.15 5.55 -29.88
C ALA A 396 -11.72 5.34 -29.37
N LYS A 397 -11.13 6.34 -28.67
CA LYS A 397 -9.77 6.30 -28.12
C LYS A 397 -9.79 5.98 -26.63
N THR A 398 -8.75 5.28 -26.14
CA THR A 398 -8.54 5.12 -24.69
C THR A 398 -8.04 6.43 -24.07
N ALA A 399 -8.24 6.61 -22.75
CA ALA A 399 -7.71 7.80 -22.06
C ALA A 399 -6.18 7.92 -22.22
N LYS A 400 -5.47 6.80 -22.30
CA LYS A 400 -4.01 6.77 -22.54
C LYS A 400 -3.68 7.25 -23.96
N ASP A 401 -4.39 6.75 -24.98
CA ASP A 401 -4.15 7.16 -26.38
C ASP A 401 -4.42 8.66 -26.57
N ARG A 402 -5.35 9.22 -25.78
CA ARG A 402 -5.70 10.64 -25.79
C ARG A 402 -4.60 11.52 -25.18
N VAL A 403 -3.86 11.04 -24.16
CA VAL A 403 -2.85 11.79 -23.41
C VAL A 403 -1.42 11.51 -23.88
N ASP A 404 -1.18 10.56 -24.79
CA ASP A 404 0.16 10.21 -25.28
C ASP A 404 0.89 11.45 -25.86
N GLU A 405 2.01 11.78 -25.21
CA GLU A 405 2.83 12.95 -25.57
C GLU A 405 3.49 12.81 -26.95
N GLY A 406 3.69 11.59 -27.43
CA GLY A 406 4.30 11.27 -28.74
C GLY A 406 3.34 11.27 -29.92
N GLY A 407 2.01 11.36 -29.66
CA GLY A 407 0.96 11.33 -30.70
C GLY A 407 0.80 12.66 -31.41
N GLU A 408 0.26 12.62 -32.64
CA GLU A 408 -0.11 13.83 -33.37
C GLU A 408 -1.22 14.57 -32.62
N LYS A 409 -0.99 15.86 -32.26
CA LYS A 409 -1.98 16.68 -31.56
C LYS A 409 -3.14 16.97 -32.50
N THR A 410 -4.33 16.53 -32.14
CA THR A 410 -5.57 16.78 -32.85
C THR A 410 -6.37 17.86 -32.13
N GLY A 411 -7.21 18.57 -32.86
CA GLY A 411 -8.09 19.60 -32.32
C GLY A 411 -9.01 20.20 -33.37
N LEU A 412 -10.09 20.81 -32.95
CA LEU A 412 -11.11 21.41 -33.79
C LEU A 412 -11.60 22.69 -33.17
N PHE A 413 -11.74 23.76 -33.95
CA PHE A 413 -12.39 24.99 -33.50
C PHE A 413 -13.88 24.74 -33.32
N THR A 414 -14.46 25.22 -32.24
CA THR A 414 -15.88 24.99 -31.90
C THR A 414 -16.84 26.03 -32.48
N GLY A 415 -16.34 27.09 -33.05
CA GLY A 415 -17.10 28.26 -33.40
C GLY A 415 -17.33 29.26 -32.27
N LEU A 416 -16.94 28.94 -31.07
CA LEU A 416 -17.11 29.74 -29.86
C LEU A 416 -15.81 30.51 -29.49
N TYR A 417 -15.98 31.58 -28.73
CA TYR A 417 -14.87 32.34 -28.16
C TYR A 417 -15.04 32.53 -26.67
N ALA A 418 -13.96 32.36 -25.93
CA ALA A 418 -13.89 32.63 -24.49
C ALA A 418 -13.30 34.03 -24.25
N THR A 419 -13.83 34.79 -23.30
CA THR A 419 -13.33 36.13 -22.92
C THR A 419 -12.41 36.01 -21.71
N ASN A 420 -11.16 36.45 -21.86
CA ASN A 420 -10.20 36.50 -20.79
C ASN A 420 -10.62 37.58 -19.76
N PRO A 421 -10.78 37.24 -18.45
CA PRO A 421 -11.28 38.22 -17.47
C PRO A 421 -10.33 39.37 -17.15
N ILE A 422 -9.04 39.21 -17.44
CA ILE A 422 -8.02 40.27 -17.24
C ILE A 422 -7.95 41.19 -18.46
N THR A 423 -7.65 40.61 -19.63
CA THR A 423 -7.31 41.39 -20.83
C THR A 423 -8.53 41.74 -21.67
N GLY A 424 -9.66 41.07 -21.49
CA GLY A 424 -10.84 41.19 -22.35
C GLY A 424 -10.68 40.60 -23.74
N ALA A 425 -9.57 39.92 -24.00
CA ALA A 425 -9.31 39.26 -25.27
C ALA A 425 -10.33 38.15 -25.57
N LYS A 426 -10.85 38.11 -26.80
CA LYS A 426 -11.67 37.02 -27.31
C LYS A 426 -10.75 35.91 -27.81
N LEU A 427 -10.72 34.82 -27.12
CA LEU A 427 -9.87 33.64 -27.35
C LEU A 427 -10.65 32.59 -28.14
N PRO A 428 -10.18 32.09 -29.27
CA PRO A 428 -10.85 30.97 -29.94
C PRO A 428 -10.92 29.74 -29.04
N LEU A 429 -12.09 29.13 -28.93
CA LEU A 429 -12.32 27.92 -28.14
C LEU A 429 -12.24 26.68 -29.03
N PHE A 430 -11.24 25.86 -28.80
CA PHE A 430 -11.07 24.57 -29.46
C PHE A 430 -11.60 23.43 -28.60
N THR A 431 -11.93 22.30 -29.23
CA THR A 431 -12.04 21.00 -28.55
C THR A 431 -10.89 20.12 -28.97
N ALA A 432 -10.30 19.39 -28.01
CA ALA A 432 -9.20 18.47 -28.26
C ALA A 432 -9.29 17.25 -27.35
N ASP A 433 -8.91 16.11 -27.88
CA ASP A 433 -9.04 14.81 -27.21
C ASP A 433 -8.06 14.61 -26.03
N TYR A 434 -6.95 15.37 -25.99
CA TYR A 434 -6.00 15.35 -24.87
C TYR A 434 -6.50 16.09 -23.61
N VAL A 435 -7.61 16.85 -23.70
CA VAL A 435 -8.30 17.42 -22.54
C VAL A 435 -9.35 16.43 -22.07
N LEU A 436 -9.21 15.97 -20.82
CA LEU A 436 -10.11 15.00 -20.24
C LEU A 436 -11.14 15.66 -19.33
N MET A 437 -12.40 15.21 -19.39
CA MET A 437 -13.49 15.76 -18.60
C MET A 437 -13.34 15.47 -17.09
N ASP A 438 -12.67 14.40 -16.74
CA ASP A 438 -12.44 13.93 -15.38
C ASP A 438 -11.14 14.47 -14.75
N TYR A 439 -10.45 15.40 -15.43
CA TYR A 439 -9.27 16.09 -14.90
C TYR A 439 -9.53 17.62 -14.86
N GLY A 440 -9.65 18.14 -13.64
CA GLY A 440 -10.02 19.55 -13.44
C GLY A 440 -11.47 19.82 -13.84
N THR A 441 -11.68 20.87 -14.65
CA THR A 441 -13.00 21.32 -15.12
C THR A 441 -13.35 20.82 -16.55
N GLY A 442 -12.50 20.01 -17.16
CA GLY A 442 -12.61 19.66 -18.58
C GLY A 442 -12.30 20.81 -19.52
N ALA A 443 -11.76 21.92 -19.04
CA ALA A 443 -11.37 23.10 -19.80
C ALA A 443 -9.96 23.57 -19.40
N ILE A 444 -9.17 24.02 -20.35
CA ILE A 444 -7.83 24.58 -20.13
C ILE A 444 -7.66 25.91 -20.86
N MET A 445 -6.91 26.82 -20.26
CA MET A 445 -6.34 27.95 -20.96
C MET A 445 -5.01 27.53 -21.59
N ALA A 446 -4.75 27.98 -22.82
CA ALA A 446 -3.53 27.62 -23.53
C ALA A 446 -2.55 28.79 -23.56
N VAL A 447 -1.31 28.55 -23.17
CA VAL A 447 -0.24 29.52 -23.03
C VAL A 447 1.01 29.08 -23.81
N PRO A 448 1.01 29.21 -25.14
CA PRO A 448 2.06 28.68 -26.01
C PRO A 448 3.48 29.18 -25.71
N GLY A 449 3.61 30.36 -25.11
CA GLY A 449 4.92 30.89 -24.70
C GLY A 449 5.54 30.21 -23.49
N GLY A 450 4.74 29.40 -22.74
CA GLY A 450 5.15 28.74 -21.49
C GLY A 450 4.87 27.23 -21.37
N ASP A 451 4.19 26.62 -22.35
CA ASP A 451 3.88 25.19 -22.38
C ASP A 451 4.18 24.57 -23.74
N GLN A 452 4.82 23.40 -23.77
CA GLN A 452 5.25 22.75 -25.00
C GLN A 452 4.06 22.23 -25.82
N ARG A 453 3.02 21.67 -25.16
CA ARG A 453 1.84 21.14 -25.87
C ARG A 453 1.04 22.27 -26.50
N ASP A 454 0.88 23.35 -25.79
CA ASP A 454 0.21 24.56 -26.29
C ASP A 454 1.01 25.22 -27.43
N TYR A 455 2.33 25.17 -27.34
CA TYR A 455 3.20 25.66 -28.39
C TYR A 455 3.06 24.84 -29.68
N ASP A 456 3.10 23.52 -29.58
CA ASP A 456 2.96 22.61 -30.73
C ASP A 456 1.57 22.79 -31.39
N PHE A 457 0.54 22.92 -30.56
CA PHE A 457 -0.83 23.18 -31.02
C PHE A 457 -0.92 24.57 -31.70
N ALA A 458 -0.35 25.58 -31.10
CA ALA A 458 -0.36 26.95 -31.68
C ALA A 458 0.38 27.01 -33.03
N VAL A 459 1.50 26.31 -33.17
CA VAL A 459 2.23 26.20 -34.43
C VAL A 459 1.37 25.49 -35.49
N LYS A 460 0.70 24.39 -35.14
CA LYS A 460 -0.16 23.63 -36.05
C LYS A 460 -1.33 24.47 -36.58
N PHE A 461 -1.97 25.23 -35.72
CA PHE A 461 -3.16 26.03 -36.08
C PHE A 461 -2.85 27.50 -36.36
N ALA A 462 -1.59 27.86 -36.50
CA ALA A 462 -1.12 29.24 -36.74
C ALA A 462 -1.66 30.26 -35.73
N LEU A 463 -1.72 29.89 -34.45
CA LEU A 463 -2.17 30.73 -33.34
C LEU A 463 -1.01 31.58 -32.79
N PRO A 464 -1.29 32.76 -32.19
CA PRO A 464 -0.25 33.60 -31.61
C PRO A 464 0.49 32.94 -30.44
N VAL A 465 1.78 33.27 -30.29
CA VAL A 465 2.62 32.87 -29.17
C VAL A 465 3.04 34.12 -28.40
N ILE A 466 2.65 34.22 -27.13
CA ILE A 466 2.99 35.35 -26.24
C ILE A 466 3.82 34.79 -25.07
N TYR A 467 5.04 35.28 -24.94
CA TYR A 467 5.92 34.93 -23.82
C TYR A 467 5.62 35.86 -22.63
N THR A 468 5.23 35.30 -21.51
CA THR A 468 4.96 36.02 -20.25
C THR A 468 6.04 35.86 -19.20
N VAL A 469 7.00 35.00 -19.42
CA VAL A 469 8.14 34.76 -18.54
C VAL A 469 9.42 34.74 -19.37
N LYS A 470 10.49 35.35 -18.85
CA LYS A 470 11.84 35.31 -19.42
C LYS A 470 12.84 34.71 -18.45
N PRO A 471 13.95 34.14 -18.94
CA PRO A 471 15.02 33.64 -18.09
C PRO A 471 15.54 34.66 -17.07
N LEU A 472 16.04 34.21 -15.95
CA LEU A 472 16.70 35.02 -14.94
C LEU A 472 18.01 35.59 -15.50
N PRO A 473 18.38 36.83 -15.17
CA PRO A 473 19.64 37.42 -15.62
C PRO A 473 20.89 36.60 -15.26
N GLU A 474 20.84 35.94 -14.09
CA GLU A 474 21.93 35.08 -13.58
C GLU A 474 22.03 33.71 -14.26
N SER A 475 21.03 33.27 -15.00
CA SER A 475 21.05 31.98 -15.70
C SER A 475 22.00 31.95 -16.89
N GLY A 476 22.35 33.12 -17.45
CA GLY A 476 23.12 33.25 -18.68
C GLY A 476 22.33 32.89 -19.96
N ASP A 477 21.00 32.67 -19.82
CA ASP A 477 20.08 32.39 -20.92
C ASP A 477 19.28 33.61 -21.34
N ASP A 478 18.78 33.68 -22.58
CA ASP A 478 18.04 34.80 -23.13
C ASP A 478 16.76 34.29 -23.81
N LEU A 479 15.68 35.09 -23.68
CA LEU A 479 14.39 34.77 -24.30
C LEU A 479 14.51 34.65 -25.84
N ALA A 480 15.39 35.39 -26.48
CA ALA A 480 15.67 35.30 -27.93
C ALA A 480 16.09 33.86 -28.39
N ASN A 481 16.54 33.03 -27.47
CA ASN A 481 16.85 31.61 -27.77
C ASN A 481 15.60 30.78 -28.02
N TYR A 482 14.45 31.22 -27.51
CA TYR A 482 13.16 30.55 -27.54
C TYR A 482 12.19 31.13 -28.58
N GLU A 483 12.25 32.45 -28.81
CA GLU A 483 11.29 33.15 -29.70
C GLU A 483 11.25 32.50 -31.09
N GLY A 484 10.04 32.07 -31.50
CA GLY A 484 9.77 31.41 -32.78
C GLY A 484 10.34 29.98 -32.92
N LYS A 485 10.85 29.36 -31.86
CA LYS A 485 11.50 28.03 -31.89
C LYS A 485 10.92 27.07 -30.84
N ALA A 486 10.66 27.56 -29.62
CA ALA A 486 10.22 26.74 -28.50
C ALA A 486 9.60 27.62 -27.40
N PRO A 487 8.77 27.07 -26.48
CA PRO A 487 8.30 27.77 -25.28
C PRO A 487 9.41 27.92 -24.24
N PHE A 488 9.28 28.90 -23.34
CA PHE A 488 10.09 28.96 -22.12
C PHE A 488 9.31 28.35 -20.95
N VAL A 489 9.53 27.08 -20.68
CA VAL A 489 8.73 26.29 -19.72
C VAL A 489 9.20 26.36 -18.26
N SER A 490 10.28 27.12 -17.97
CA SER A 490 10.83 27.20 -16.61
C SER A 490 9.91 28.00 -15.67
N HIS A 491 9.78 27.49 -14.42
CA HIS A 491 9.16 28.24 -13.33
C HIS A 491 10.07 29.30 -12.73
N ASP A 492 11.38 29.15 -12.89
CA ASP A 492 12.38 30.15 -12.50
C ASP A 492 12.55 31.24 -13.57
N GLY A 493 11.87 32.37 -13.38
CA GLY A 493 11.91 33.47 -14.34
C GLY A 493 11.34 34.77 -13.81
N ILE A 494 11.43 35.79 -14.68
CA ILE A 494 10.86 37.14 -14.45
C ILE A 494 9.66 37.30 -15.38
N VAL A 495 8.54 37.72 -14.81
CA VAL A 495 7.30 37.97 -15.56
C VAL A 495 7.43 39.25 -16.43
N ILE A 496 7.02 39.15 -17.68
CA ILE A 496 7.00 40.20 -18.71
C ILE A 496 5.67 40.16 -19.45
N ASN A 497 5.39 41.20 -20.27
CA ASN A 497 4.20 41.28 -21.12
C ASN A 497 2.86 41.05 -20.37
N SER A 498 2.84 41.33 -19.06
CA SER A 498 1.73 40.98 -18.15
C SER A 498 1.23 42.21 -17.40
N SER A 499 0.70 43.20 -18.16
CA SER A 499 0.11 44.42 -17.57
C SER A 499 -0.99 45.01 -18.43
N VAL A 500 -2.04 45.48 -17.77
CA VAL A 500 -3.12 46.27 -18.36
C VAL A 500 -3.43 47.50 -17.48
N GLU A 501 -3.87 48.59 -18.08
CA GLU A 501 -4.28 49.82 -17.37
C GLU A 501 -5.70 49.67 -16.78
N ALA A 502 -6.55 48.82 -17.40
CA ALA A 502 -7.88 48.50 -16.94
C ALA A 502 -8.20 47.03 -17.27
N THR A 503 -8.46 46.23 -16.25
CA THR A 503 -8.85 44.82 -16.40
C THR A 503 -10.29 44.73 -16.89
N ALA A 504 -10.62 43.74 -17.69
CA ALA A 504 -11.96 43.56 -18.26
C ALA A 504 -13.03 43.31 -17.18
N ALA A 505 -12.70 42.53 -16.13
CA ALA A 505 -13.66 42.19 -15.11
C ALA A 505 -13.91 43.29 -14.07
N LYS A 506 -12.89 44.15 -13.76
CA LYS A 506 -12.97 45.10 -12.64
C LYS A 506 -12.68 46.53 -13.03
N GLY A 507 -11.99 46.77 -14.15
CA GLY A 507 -11.63 48.11 -14.64
C GLY A 507 -10.44 48.74 -13.88
N ASP A 508 -9.76 48.00 -13.02
CA ASP A 508 -8.56 48.45 -12.30
C ASP A 508 -7.27 48.08 -13.06
N ALA A 509 -6.17 48.75 -12.71
CA ALA A 509 -4.89 48.42 -13.28
C ALA A 509 -4.27 47.16 -12.63
N LEU A 510 -3.76 46.24 -13.45
CA LEU A 510 -3.02 45.11 -13.00
C LEU A 510 -1.70 44.97 -13.77
N SER A 511 -0.59 44.82 -13.04
CA SER A 511 0.72 44.55 -13.62
C SER A 511 1.47 43.49 -12.78
N LEU A 512 1.97 42.47 -13.46
CA LEU A 512 2.85 41.44 -12.91
C LEU A 512 4.30 41.61 -13.41
N ASN A 513 4.55 42.57 -14.32
CA ASN A 513 5.87 42.77 -14.93
C ASN A 513 6.95 43.00 -13.89
N GLY A 514 8.08 42.34 -14.06
CA GLY A 514 9.24 42.48 -13.19
C GLY A 514 9.21 41.61 -11.91
N LEU A 515 8.10 40.95 -11.62
CA LEU A 515 7.97 40.02 -10.48
C LEU A 515 8.62 38.68 -10.79
N ARG A 516 9.07 37.97 -9.76
CA ARG A 516 9.32 36.52 -9.82
C ARG A 516 7.99 35.77 -10.00
N VAL A 517 8.04 34.58 -10.60
CA VAL A 517 6.82 33.79 -10.88
C VAL A 517 5.96 33.58 -9.64
N ASP A 518 6.52 33.15 -8.50
CA ASP A 518 5.78 32.90 -7.26
C ASP A 518 5.09 34.18 -6.72
N ASP A 519 5.76 35.33 -6.75
CA ASP A 519 5.19 36.64 -6.37
C ASP A 519 4.06 37.06 -7.31
N ALA A 520 4.20 36.76 -8.59
CA ALA A 520 3.17 37.02 -9.60
C ALA A 520 1.93 36.12 -9.38
N ILE A 521 2.11 34.84 -9.08
CA ILE A 521 1.03 33.89 -8.73
C ILE A 521 0.27 34.41 -7.51
N ALA A 522 0.95 34.78 -6.43
CA ALA A 522 0.31 35.30 -5.23
C ALA A 522 -0.49 36.57 -5.53
N LYS A 523 0.08 37.49 -6.32
CA LYS A 523 -0.58 38.74 -6.68
C LYS A 523 -1.80 38.55 -7.56
N VAL A 524 -1.73 37.68 -8.57
CA VAL A 524 -2.87 37.46 -9.48
C VAL A 524 -3.97 36.68 -8.77
N ASN A 525 -3.66 35.71 -7.86
CA ASN A 525 -4.68 35.03 -7.05
C ASN A 525 -5.47 36.03 -6.20
N ALA A 526 -4.78 36.92 -5.48
CA ALA A 526 -5.45 37.97 -4.69
C ALA A 526 -6.31 38.90 -5.57
N TRP A 527 -5.89 39.19 -6.80
CA TRP A 527 -6.69 39.97 -7.73
C TRP A 527 -7.92 39.19 -8.20
N LEU A 528 -7.79 37.92 -8.59
CA LEU A 528 -8.91 37.05 -9.03
C LEU A 528 -10.02 37.01 -7.97
N GLU A 529 -9.65 36.82 -6.70
CA GLU A 529 -10.60 36.81 -5.55
C GLU A 529 -11.28 38.19 -5.40
N SER A 530 -10.51 39.28 -5.46
CA SER A 530 -11.05 40.63 -5.31
C SER A 530 -11.97 41.04 -6.46
N ALA A 531 -11.78 40.46 -7.63
CA ALA A 531 -12.59 40.69 -8.83
C ALA A 531 -13.81 39.75 -8.94
N GLY A 532 -13.87 38.73 -8.09
CA GLY A 532 -14.94 37.73 -8.10
C GLY A 532 -14.94 36.81 -9.35
N VAL A 533 -13.78 36.68 -10.03
CA VAL A 533 -13.63 35.91 -11.26
C VAL A 533 -12.68 34.71 -11.10
N GLY A 534 -12.37 34.34 -9.87
CA GLY A 534 -11.53 33.19 -9.55
C GLY A 534 -10.99 33.23 -8.13
N LYS A 535 -10.25 32.22 -7.76
CA LYS A 535 -9.60 32.11 -6.44
C LYS A 535 -8.41 31.16 -6.49
N GLY A 536 -7.49 31.33 -5.55
CA GLY A 536 -6.45 30.34 -5.28
C GLY A 536 -7.10 29.00 -4.91
N THR A 537 -6.69 27.92 -5.54
CA THR A 537 -7.32 26.59 -5.42
C THR A 537 -6.27 25.49 -5.42
N VAL A 538 -6.50 24.49 -4.58
CA VAL A 538 -5.71 23.24 -4.57
C VAL A 538 -6.47 22.17 -5.35
N SER A 539 -5.78 21.51 -6.25
CA SER A 539 -6.31 20.39 -7.04
C SER A 539 -5.49 19.12 -6.78
N TYR A 540 -6.06 17.99 -7.08
CA TYR A 540 -5.43 16.69 -6.88
C TYR A 540 -5.45 15.88 -8.16
N ARG A 541 -4.40 15.09 -8.42
CA ARG A 541 -4.42 14.06 -9.46
C ARG A 541 -5.27 12.87 -9.04
N LEU A 542 -5.36 12.62 -7.73
CA LEU A 542 -6.23 11.62 -7.13
C LEU A 542 -7.66 11.81 -7.63
N ARG A 543 -8.31 10.73 -8.02
CA ARG A 543 -9.73 10.69 -8.37
C ARG A 543 -10.53 10.06 -7.25
N ASP A 544 -11.83 10.34 -7.21
CA ASP A 544 -12.73 9.64 -6.30
C ASP A 544 -12.70 8.14 -6.52
N TRP A 545 -12.78 7.41 -5.43
CA TRP A 545 -12.62 5.96 -5.44
C TRP A 545 -13.87 5.27 -5.96
N LEU A 546 -13.78 4.62 -7.13
CA LEU A 546 -14.83 3.79 -7.70
C LEU A 546 -15.09 2.57 -6.81
N PHE A 547 -16.25 2.55 -6.16
CA PHE A 547 -16.53 1.69 -5.01
C PHE A 547 -17.52 0.55 -5.30
N SER A 548 -18.05 0.38 -6.49
CA SER A 548 -18.96 -0.71 -6.84
C SER A 548 -18.38 -1.67 -7.86
N ARG A 549 -18.80 -2.95 -7.77
CA ARG A 549 -18.43 -4.04 -8.68
C ARG A 549 -19.67 -4.83 -9.10
N GLN A 550 -19.72 -5.19 -10.37
CA GLN A 550 -20.73 -6.07 -10.95
C GLN A 550 -20.33 -7.54 -10.74
N ARG A 551 -20.23 -7.92 -9.45
CA ARG A 551 -19.74 -9.22 -9.00
C ARG A 551 -20.71 -9.86 -8.01
N TYR A 552 -20.62 -11.19 -7.87
CA TYR A 552 -21.33 -11.93 -6.83
C TYR A 552 -20.56 -11.94 -5.51
N TRP A 553 -19.26 -12.25 -5.56
CA TRP A 553 -18.45 -12.51 -4.36
C TRP A 553 -17.85 -11.23 -3.78
N GLY A 554 -18.67 -10.48 -3.06
CA GLY A 554 -18.32 -9.23 -2.37
C GLY A 554 -19.41 -8.84 -1.38
N GLU A 555 -19.15 -7.84 -0.54
CA GLU A 555 -20.12 -7.32 0.42
C GLU A 555 -21.27 -6.60 -0.30
N PRO A 556 -22.54 -6.97 -0.03
CA PRO A 556 -23.70 -6.23 -0.57
C PRO A 556 -23.81 -4.83 0.04
N PHE A 557 -24.31 -3.88 -0.74
CA PHE A 557 -24.62 -2.54 -0.24
C PHE A 557 -25.86 -2.54 0.68
N PRO A 558 -25.85 -1.80 1.80
CA PRO A 558 -27.02 -1.64 2.68
C PRO A 558 -27.99 -0.59 2.13
N ILE A 559 -28.24 -0.61 0.83
CA ILE A 559 -29.08 0.35 0.10
C ILE A 559 -30.19 -0.40 -0.62
N VAL A 560 -31.38 0.21 -0.57
CA VAL A 560 -32.51 -0.20 -1.40
C VAL A 560 -33.04 1.00 -2.19
N TYR A 561 -33.65 0.72 -3.34
CA TYR A 561 -34.26 1.74 -4.20
C TYR A 561 -35.77 1.64 -4.16
N GLY A 562 -36.43 2.78 -4.07
CA GLY A 562 -37.87 2.90 -4.29
C GLY A 562 -38.25 2.57 -5.75
N GLU A 563 -39.55 2.46 -6.04
CA GLU A 563 -40.04 2.26 -7.41
C GLU A 563 -39.68 3.41 -8.38
N ASP A 564 -39.44 4.58 -7.82
CA ASP A 564 -38.97 5.78 -8.54
C ASP A 564 -37.44 5.82 -8.72
N GLY A 565 -36.73 4.84 -8.16
CA GLY A 565 -35.25 4.74 -8.22
C GLY A 565 -34.53 5.57 -7.17
N THR A 566 -35.24 6.17 -6.20
CA THR A 566 -34.65 6.92 -5.08
C THR A 566 -33.92 5.96 -4.13
N PRO A 567 -32.64 6.24 -3.77
CA PRO A 567 -31.89 5.40 -2.84
C PRO A 567 -32.31 5.66 -1.38
N HIS A 568 -32.44 4.58 -0.61
CA HIS A 568 -32.71 4.59 0.82
C HIS A 568 -31.70 3.74 1.57
N LEU A 569 -31.10 4.31 2.61
CA LEU A 569 -30.23 3.60 3.53
C LEU A 569 -31.05 2.68 4.44
N LEU A 570 -30.63 1.43 4.57
CA LEU A 570 -31.23 0.50 5.50
C LEU A 570 -30.84 0.81 6.95
N PRO A 571 -31.75 0.62 7.91
CA PRO A 571 -31.43 0.82 9.31
C PRO A 571 -30.44 -0.23 9.83
N ASP A 572 -29.65 0.12 10.85
CA ASP A 572 -28.62 -0.75 11.45
C ASP A 572 -29.19 -2.11 11.91
N SER A 573 -30.47 -2.16 12.26
CA SER A 573 -31.16 -3.39 12.65
C SER A 573 -31.38 -4.38 11.51
N ALA A 574 -31.29 -3.94 10.26
CA ALA A 574 -31.40 -4.80 9.07
C ALA A 574 -30.07 -5.46 8.67
N LEU A 575 -28.96 -5.04 9.30
CA LEU A 575 -27.63 -5.57 9.00
C LEU A 575 -27.33 -6.85 9.77
N PRO A 576 -26.62 -7.83 9.18
CA PRO A 576 -26.00 -7.80 7.84
C PRO A 576 -26.99 -8.16 6.73
N ILE A 577 -26.79 -7.56 5.56
CA ILE A 577 -27.36 -8.05 4.30
C ILE A 577 -26.39 -9.11 3.76
N ASN A 578 -26.84 -10.35 3.77
CA ASN A 578 -26.03 -11.48 3.30
C ASN A 578 -26.27 -11.76 1.82
N LEU A 579 -25.24 -12.32 1.15
CA LEU A 579 -25.37 -12.84 -0.20
C LEU A 579 -26.38 -14.01 -0.23
N PRO A 580 -27.30 -14.04 -1.22
CA PRO A 580 -28.18 -15.18 -1.42
C PRO A 580 -27.42 -16.34 -2.07
N ASP A 581 -27.87 -17.56 -1.88
CA ASP A 581 -27.46 -18.68 -2.70
C ASP A 581 -28.04 -18.50 -4.11
N VAL A 582 -27.19 -18.54 -5.12
CA VAL A 582 -27.59 -18.40 -6.53
C VAL A 582 -27.13 -19.62 -7.33
N PRO A 583 -27.91 -20.07 -8.30
CA PRO A 583 -27.54 -21.22 -9.14
C PRO A 583 -26.40 -20.90 -10.12
N ASP A 584 -26.22 -19.63 -10.44
CA ASP A 584 -25.18 -19.09 -11.33
C ASP A 584 -24.65 -17.78 -10.76
N TYR A 585 -23.39 -17.79 -10.32
CA TYR A 585 -22.66 -16.68 -9.75
C TYR A 585 -21.62 -16.09 -10.72
N GLU A 586 -21.49 -16.68 -11.92
CA GLU A 586 -20.52 -16.19 -12.90
C GLU A 586 -20.95 -14.83 -13.42
N PRO A 587 -20.02 -13.85 -13.49
CA PRO A 587 -20.28 -12.64 -14.26
C PRO A 587 -20.56 -13.02 -15.71
N ARG A 588 -21.53 -12.38 -16.32
CA ARG A 588 -21.74 -12.55 -17.74
C ARG A 588 -20.57 -11.90 -18.48
N THR A 589 -19.70 -12.73 -19.04
CA THR A 589 -18.63 -12.28 -19.91
C THR A 589 -19.12 -12.14 -21.34
N PHE A 590 -18.50 -11.26 -22.07
CA PHE A 590 -18.78 -10.94 -23.45
C PHE A 590 -17.55 -11.21 -24.30
N ASP A 591 -17.66 -11.09 -25.61
CA ASP A 591 -16.47 -11.04 -26.46
C ASP A 591 -15.54 -9.95 -25.89
N PRO A 592 -14.29 -10.26 -25.59
CA PRO A 592 -13.35 -9.27 -25.03
C PRO A 592 -13.24 -7.99 -25.87
N MET A 593 -13.56 -8.02 -27.15
CA MET A 593 -13.53 -6.88 -28.06
C MET A 593 -14.88 -6.16 -28.20
N ASP A 594 -15.93 -6.62 -27.50
CA ASP A 594 -17.25 -6.01 -27.54
C ASP A 594 -17.36 -4.81 -26.60
N ALA A 595 -16.91 -3.65 -27.08
CA ALA A 595 -16.97 -2.39 -26.36
C ALA A 595 -18.41 -1.92 -26.04
N GLU A 596 -19.40 -2.41 -26.77
CA GLU A 596 -20.82 -1.98 -26.64
C GLU A 596 -21.60 -2.81 -25.62
N SER A 597 -21.02 -3.90 -25.11
CA SER A 597 -21.69 -4.73 -24.10
C SER A 597 -21.91 -3.94 -22.79
N ASN A 598 -22.95 -4.32 -22.05
CA ASN A 598 -23.27 -3.72 -20.75
C ASN A 598 -23.07 -4.73 -19.63
N PRO A 599 -22.60 -4.28 -18.45
CA PRO A 599 -22.46 -5.14 -17.29
C PRO A 599 -23.82 -5.65 -16.82
N GLU A 600 -23.84 -6.92 -16.42
CA GLU A 600 -24.97 -7.55 -15.75
C GLU A 600 -24.48 -8.15 -14.43
N ALA A 601 -24.85 -7.53 -13.33
CA ALA A 601 -24.47 -8.03 -12.01
C ALA A 601 -25.16 -9.39 -11.74
N PRO A 602 -24.43 -10.44 -11.31
CA PRO A 602 -25.02 -11.75 -11.05
C PRO A 602 -26.18 -11.73 -10.04
N LEU A 603 -26.13 -10.83 -9.04
CA LEU A 603 -27.19 -10.66 -8.05
C LEU A 603 -28.51 -10.18 -8.67
N SER A 604 -28.49 -9.45 -9.78
CA SER A 604 -29.71 -8.97 -10.45
C SER A 604 -30.60 -10.11 -10.99
N ARG A 605 -30.02 -11.32 -11.15
CA ARG A 605 -30.76 -12.50 -11.62
C ARG A 605 -31.59 -13.17 -10.52
N ASN A 606 -31.40 -12.78 -9.26
CA ASN A 606 -32.14 -13.32 -8.12
C ASN A 606 -33.25 -12.36 -7.70
N GLU A 607 -34.41 -12.42 -8.42
CA GLU A 607 -35.54 -11.52 -8.19
C GLU A 607 -36.07 -11.60 -6.75
N ASP A 608 -36.08 -12.78 -6.13
CA ASP A 608 -36.55 -12.98 -4.75
C ASP A 608 -35.66 -12.31 -3.71
N TRP A 609 -34.38 -12.15 -4.00
CA TRP A 609 -33.47 -11.41 -3.14
C TRP A 609 -33.49 -9.92 -3.45
N VAL A 610 -33.60 -9.52 -4.71
CA VAL A 610 -33.61 -8.12 -5.13
C VAL A 610 -34.85 -7.40 -4.64
N LYS A 611 -36.05 -7.99 -4.84
CA LYS A 611 -37.32 -7.37 -4.46
C LYS A 611 -37.70 -7.68 -3.02
N VAL A 612 -37.88 -6.63 -2.19
CA VAL A 612 -38.17 -6.76 -0.76
C VAL A 612 -39.31 -5.84 -0.34
N GLU A 613 -40.07 -6.29 0.64
CA GLU A 613 -41.14 -5.52 1.28
C GLU A 613 -40.62 -4.98 2.63
N LEU A 614 -40.44 -3.69 2.76
CA LEU A 614 -39.90 -3.04 3.96
C LEU A 614 -40.78 -1.89 4.41
N ASP A 615 -40.74 -1.60 5.73
CA ASP A 615 -41.26 -0.38 6.30
C ASP A 615 -40.08 0.47 6.80
N LEU A 616 -39.78 1.55 6.10
CA LEU A 616 -38.71 2.48 6.43
C LEU A 616 -39.23 3.73 7.19
N GLY A 617 -40.42 3.66 7.77
CA GLY A 617 -41.02 4.70 8.58
C GLY A 617 -42.26 5.35 7.97
N ASP A 618 -42.62 5.00 6.76
CA ASP A 618 -43.77 5.54 6.01
C ASP A 618 -44.75 4.44 5.53
N GLY A 619 -44.71 3.28 6.20
CA GLY A 619 -45.53 2.11 5.92
C GLY A 619 -44.81 1.10 5.01
N LYS A 620 -45.42 -0.08 4.90
CA LYS A 620 -44.85 -1.20 4.11
C LYS A 620 -44.94 -0.91 2.62
N LYS A 621 -43.77 -0.88 1.95
CA LYS A 621 -43.61 -0.65 0.51
C LYS A 621 -42.66 -1.65 -0.12
N THR A 622 -42.75 -1.77 -1.44
CA THR A 622 -41.79 -2.55 -2.24
C THR A 622 -40.53 -1.73 -2.50
N TYR A 623 -39.38 -2.34 -2.26
CA TYR A 623 -38.06 -1.80 -2.55
C TYR A 623 -37.23 -2.82 -3.31
N TYR A 624 -36.16 -2.33 -3.95
CA TYR A 624 -35.21 -3.16 -4.74
C TYR A 624 -33.79 -2.98 -4.16
N ARG A 625 -33.15 -4.07 -3.76
CA ARG A 625 -31.76 -4.02 -3.27
C ARG A 625 -30.79 -3.65 -4.38
N ASP A 626 -29.71 -2.96 -4.02
CA ASP A 626 -28.59 -2.76 -4.93
C ASP A 626 -27.99 -4.13 -5.30
N THR A 627 -27.74 -4.32 -6.58
CA THR A 627 -27.25 -5.61 -7.12
C THR A 627 -25.74 -5.62 -7.34
N ASN A 628 -25.06 -4.49 -7.12
CA ASN A 628 -23.61 -4.43 -7.08
C ASN A 628 -23.08 -4.89 -5.72
N THR A 629 -21.80 -5.21 -5.68
CA THR A 629 -21.07 -5.47 -4.43
C THR A 629 -19.97 -4.44 -4.22
N MET A 630 -19.55 -4.26 -2.97
CA MET A 630 -18.38 -3.46 -2.64
C MET A 630 -17.10 -4.15 -3.15
N PRO A 631 -16.00 -3.42 -3.41
CA PRO A 631 -14.73 -4.04 -3.74
C PRO A 631 -14.20 -4.81 -2.52
N ASN A 632 -13.33 -5.82 -2.73
CA ASN A 632 -12.68 -6.54 -1.62
C ASN A 632 -11.90 -5.61 -0.67
N TRP A 633 -11.45 -4.46 -1.16
CA TRP A 633 -10.80 -3.43 -0.34
C TRP A 633 -11.69 -2.88 0.78
N ALA A 634 -13.02 -2.95 0.66
CA ALA A 634 -13.94 -2.49 1.70
C ALA A 634 -13.71 -3.26 3.02
N GLY A 635 -13.69 -4.59 2.96
CA GLY A 635 -13.39 -5.43 4.10
C GLY A 635 -12.00 -5.19 4.68
N SER A 636 -10.99 -4.98 3.83
CA SER A 636 -9.61 -4.77 4.29
C SER A 636 -9.35 -3.35 4.84
N CYS A 637 -10.25 -2.37 4.65
CA CYS A 637 -10.03 -1.01 5.15
C CYS A 637 -10.07 -0.87 6.68
N TRP A 638 -10.64 -1.80 7.42
CA TRP A 638 -10.91 -1.64 8.85
C TRP A 638 -10.59 -2.87 9.71
N TYR A 639 -10.09 -3.97 9.15
CA TYR A 639 -9.89 -5.26 9.82
C TYR A 639 -8.98 -5.20 11.06
N TYR A 640 -8.01 -4.28 11.08
CA TYR A 640 -7.15 -4.03 12.23
C TYR A 640 -7.95 -3.67 13.50
N MET A 641 -9.05 -2.92 13.35
CA MET A 641 -9.94 -2.61 14.48
C MET A 641 -10.72 -3.86 14.93
N ARG A 642 -11.10 -4.75 14.02
CA ARG A 642 -11.84 -5.96 14.38
C ARG A 642 -11.02 -6.96 15.19
N TYR A 643 -9.70 -6.97 15.02
CA TYR A 643 -8.82 -7.77 15.87
C TYR A 643 -8.89 -7.38 17.36
N LEU A 644 -9.29 -6.17 17.68
CA LEU A 644 -9.40 -5.70 19.06
C LEU A 644 -10.46 -6.47 19.83
N ASP A 645 -11.64 -6.69 19.23
CA ASP A 645 -12.65 -7.61 19.76
C ASP A 645 -13.59 -8.12 18.66
N PRO A 646 -13.29 -9.24 18.00
CA PRO A 646 -14.20 -9.84 17.01
C PRO A 646 -15.46 -10.49 17.64
N THR A 647 -15.53 -10.61 18.98
CA THR A 647 -16.66 -11.20 19.70
C THR A 647 -17.74 -10.15 20.02
N ASP A 648 -17.44 -8.86 19.99
CA ASP A 648 -18.42 -7.81 20.21
C ASP A 648 -19.44 -7.77 19.06
N THR A 649 -20.71 -7.96 19.43
CA THR A 649 -21.85 -7.90 18.51
C THR A 649 -22.61 -6.57 18.54
N LYS A 650 -22.26 -5.68 19.46
CA LYS A 650 -22.96 -4.40 19.68
C LYS A 650 -22.24 -3.23 19.05
N HIS A 651 -20.90 -3.29 19.03
CA HIS A 651 -20.06 -2.23 18.52
C HIS A 651 -19.10 -2.80 17.47
N MET A 652 -18.66 -1.94 16.56
CA MET A 652 -17.55 -2.25 15.65
C MET A 652 -16.28 -2.53 16.47
N VAL A 653 -16.02 -1.67 17.44
CA VAL A 653 -15.01 -1.77 18.48
C VAL A 653 -15.47 -0.94 19.69
N GLU A 654 -15.27 -1.44 20.90
CA GLU A 654 -15.49 -0.66 22.13
C GLU A 654 -14.41 0.42 22.28
N LYS A 655 -14.81 1.59 22.77
CA LYS A 655 -13.91 2.74 22.90
C LYS A 655 -12.72 2.44 23.82
N ASP A 656 -12.95 1.85 24.99
CA ASP A 656 -11.88 1.55 25.96
C ASP A 656 -10.86 0.57 25.39
N GLU A 657 -11.30 -0.40 24.55
CA GLU A 657 -10.42 -1.34 23.86
C GLU A 657 -9.61 -0.62 22.77
N PHE A 658 -10.28 0.25 22.00
CA PHE A 658 -9.59 1.06 20.99
C PHE A 658 -8.50 1.93 21.62
N ASP A 659 -8.85 2.64 22.70
CA ASP A 659 -7.91 3.54 23.40
C ASP A 659 -6.73 2.78 23.98
N TYR A 660 -6.95 1.59 24.53
CA TYR A 660 -5.88 0.76 25.06
C TYR A 660 -4.91 0.24 23.97
N TRP A 661 -5.43 -0.22 22.82
CA TRP A 661 -4.62 -0.84 21.78
C TRP A 661 -4.11 0.12 20.72
N MET A 662 -4.87 1.18 20.40
CA MET A 662 -4.63 2.06 19.27
C MET A 662 -4.80 3.55 19.57
N GLY A 663 -5.21 3.92 20.77
CA GLY A 663 -5.42 5.31 21.15
C GLY A 663 -4.12 6.14 21.10
N PRO A 664 -4.20 7.48 21.04
CA PRO A 664 -3.02 8.34 20.88
C PRO A 664 -2.04 8.25 22.05
N ASP A 665 -2.50 7.83 23.23
CA ASP A 665 -1.71 7.75 24.46
C ASP A 665 -1.17 6.35 24.79
N HIS A 666 -1.60 5.30 24.08
CA HIS A 666 -1.22 3.92 24.40
C HIS A 666 0.30 3.72 24.26
N ASN A 667 0.89 4.44 23.38
CA ASN A 667 2.29 4.36 23.01
C ASN A 667 2.98 5.69 23.27
N LYS A 668 3.46 5.93 24.48
CA LYS A 668 3.92 7.21 25.06
C LYS A 668 5.11 7.91 24.36
N THR A 669 5.34 7.68 23.09
CA THR A 669 6.40 8.38 22.33
C THR A 669 5.84 9.69 21.79
N ALA A 670 6.52 10.81 22.06
CA ALA A 670 6.09 12.15 21.66
C ALA A 670 5.76 12.25 20.15
N GLY A 671 4.63 12.86 19.82
CA GLY A 671 4.19 13.13 18.43
C GLY A 671 3.46 12.00 17.74
N LYS A 672 2.95 10.98 18.45
CA LYS A 672 2.25 9.85 17.84
C LYS A 672 0.80 10.15 17.52
N SER A 673 0.37 9.70 16.36
CA SER A 673 -1.00 9.76 15.87
C SER A 673 -1.91 8.65 16.41
N GLY A 674 -1.38 7.74 17.25
CA GLY A 674 -2.02 6.47 17.60
C GLY A 674 -1.91 5.44 16.47
N GLY A 675 -2.77 4.43 16.50
CA GLY A 675 -2.80 3.36 15.50
C GLY A 675 -2.00 2.12 15.88
N VAL A 676 -1.95 1.13 14.97
CA VAL A 676 -1.19 -0.12 15.13
C VAL A 676 0.30 0.17 15.30
N ASP A 677 0.95 -0.43 16.31
CA ASP A 677 2.36 -0.16 16.63
C ASP A 677 3.32 -0.64 15.54
N LEU A 678 3.04 -1.80 14.94
CA LEU A 678 3.83 -2.35 13.84
C LEU A 678 2.94 -3.06 12.83
N TYR A 679 2.99 -2.61 11.59
CA TYR A 679 2.32 -3.23 10.47
C TYR A 679 3.34 -3.71 9.44
N ILE A 680 3.35 -5.01 9.14
CA ILE A 680 4.26 -5.61 8.16
C ILE A 680 3.49 -6.03 6.91
N GLY A 681 3.97 -5.63 5.73
CA GLY A 681 3.32 -5.98 4.48
C GLY A 681 4.01 -5.49 3.22
N GLY A 682 3.53 -5.95 2.07
CA GLY A 682 4.12 -5.67 0.78
C GLY A 682 3.98 -4.20 0.33
N VAL A 683 4.99 -3.70 -0.37
CA VAL A 683 5.01 -2.32 -0.89
C VAL A 683 3.97 -2.07 -1.98
N GLU A 684 3.45 -3.11 -2.63
CA GLU A 684 2.40 -3.05 -3.64
C GLU A 684 1.10 -2.44 -3.14
N HIS A 685 0.88 -2.48 -1.82
CA HIS A 685 -0.31 -1.89 -1.18
C HIS A 685 -0.19 -0.38 -0.89
N ALA A 686 0.94 0.26 -1.24
CA ALA A 686 1.22 1.66 -0.91
C ALA A 686 0.11 2.63 -1.33
N VAL A 687 -0.43 2.49 -2.54
CA VAL A 687 -1.46 3.39 -3.12
C VAL A 687 -2.83 2.70 -3.28
N LEU A 688 -2.99 1.49 -2.73
CA LEU A 688 -4.23 0.71 -2.69
C LEU A 688 -4.75 0.63 -1.25
N HIS A 689 -4.64 -0.55 -0.61
CA HIS A 689 -5.12 -0.81 0.74
C HIS A 689 -4.67 0.25 1.77
N LEU A 690 -3.40 0.65 1.77
CA LEU A 690 -2.89 1.63 2.74
C LEU A 690 -3.50 3.02 2.56
N LEU A 691 -3.80 3.43 1.34
CA LEU A 691 -4.46 4.71 1.08
C LEU A 691 -5.95 4.67 1.46
N TYR A 692 -6.64 3.60 1.08
CA TYR A 692 -8.08 3.45 1.34
C TYR A 692 -8.38 3.25 2.83
N SER A 693 -7.57 2.48 3.56
CA SER A 693 -7.73 2.31 5.01
C SER A 693 -7.48 3.61 5.78
N ARG A 694 -6.51 4.45 5.35
CA ARG A 694 -6.29 5.78 5.92
C ARG A 694 -7.50 6.69 5.70
N PHE A 695 -8.10 6.65 4.51
CA PHE A 695 -9.30 7.43 4.21
C PHE A 695 -10.48 7.02 5.11
N TRP A 696 -10.82 5.74 5.18
CA TRP A 696 -11.91 5.25 6.03
C TRP A 696 -11.68 5.58 7.50
N HIS A 697 -10.47 5.38 7.98
CA HIS A 697 -10.09 5.70 9.35
C HIS A 697 -10.27 7.18 9.68
N LYS A 698 -9.88 8.09 8.76
CA LYS A 698 -10.06 9.54 8.93
C LYS A 698 -11.54 9.96 8.98
N VAL A 699 -12.40 9.31 8.19
CA VAL A 699 -13.85 9.56 8.27
C VAL A 699 -14.39 9.11 9.64
N LEU A 700 -14.00 7.94 10.12
CA LEU A 700 -14.40 7.45 11.45
C LEU A 700 -13.86 8.32 12.59
N PHE A 701 -12.64 8.84 12.44
CA PHE A 701 -12.04 9.81 13.37
C PHE A 701 -12.84 11.12 13.41
N ASP A 702 -13.18 11.68 12.29
CA ASP A 702 -13.97 12.92 12.20
C ASP A 702 -15.36 12.75 12.83
N LEU A 703 -15.97 11.58 12.64
CA LEU A 703 -17.27 11.24 13.21
C LEU A 703 -17.21 10.81 14.70
N GLY A 704 -16.02 10.73 15.28
CA GLY A 704 -15.81 10.43 16.72
C GLY A 704 -15.94 8.95 17.09
N TYR A 705 -15.83 8.03 16.13
CA TYR A 705 -15.85 6.59 16.39
C TYR A 705 -14.49 6.03 16.81
N VAL A 706 -13.41 6.70 16.47
CA VAL A 706 -12.03 6.36 16.83
C VAL A 706 -11.24 7.62 17.21
N ASP A 707 -10.23 7.49 18.07
CA ASP A 707 -9.49 8.63 18.63
C ASP A 707 -8.09 8.78 18.02
N SER A 708 -7.59 7.84 17.19
CA SER A 708 -6.35 8.01 16.46
C SER A 708 -6.57 8.61 15.07
N MET A 709 -5.65 9.48 14.62
CA MET A 709 -5.73 10.13 13.30
C MET A 709 -5.32 9.20 12.16
N GLU A 710 -4.50 8.19 12.46
CA GLU A 710 -3.96 7.24 11.49
C GLU A 710 -4.15 5.79 11.96
N PRO A 711 -4.43 4.85 11.03
CA PRO A 711 -4.65 3.46 11.38
C PRO A 711 -3.37 2.72 11.80
N PHE A 712 -2.21 3.09 11.21
CA PHE A 712 -0.95 2.38 11.37
C PHE A 712 0.17 3.37 11.68
N HIS A 713 0.76 3.25 12.89
CA HIS A 713 1.86 4.12 13.30
C HIS A 713 3.14 3.80 12.56
N LYS A 714 3.57 2.54 12.59
CA LYS A 714 4.79 2.09 11.90
C LYS A 714 4.47 1.06 10.84
N LEU A 715 5.00 1.30 9.63
CA LEU A 715 4.96 0.36 8.52
C LEU A 715 6.36 -0.19 8.25
N PHE A 716 6.45 -1.49 8.07
CA PHE A 716 7.65 -2.15 7.59
C PHE A 716 7.35 -2.96 6.33
N ASN A 717 8.06 -2.68 5.24
CA ASN A 717 7.93 -3.47 4.03
C ASN A 717 9.05 -4.52 3.97
N GLN A 718 8.66 -5.80 4.02
CA GLN A 718 9.60 -6.90 3.78
C GLN A 718 9.93 -7.01 2.29
N GLY A 719 11.12 -7.53 2.00
CA GLY A 719 11.49 -7.94 0.65
C GLY A 719 10.71 -9.17 0.18
N MET A 720 10.84 -9.50 -1.08
CA MET A 720 10.23 -10.70 -1.66
C MET A 720 11.23 -11.86 -1.69
N ILE A 721 10.78 -13.05 -1.34
CA ILE A 721 11.51 -14.28 -1.64
C ILE A 721 11.22 -14.65 -3.09
N GLN A 722 12.27 -14.66 -3.88
CA GLN A 722 12.24 -14.93 -5.30
C GLN A 722 12.74 -16.35 -5.58
N ALA A 723 12.41 -16.90 -6.74
CA ALA A 723 12.86 -18.23 -7.15
C ALA A 723 13.26 -18.24 -8.63
N TYR A 724 14.09 -19.22 -8.97
CA TYR A 724 14.35 -19.50 -10.36
C TYR A 724 13.19 -20.27 -10.97
N ALA A 725 12.76 -19.83 -12.15
CA ALA A 725 11.87 -20.57 -13.02
C ALA A 725 12.68 -21.06 -14.24
N TYR A 726 12.19 -22.13 -14.86
CA TYR A 726 12.87 -22.73 -15.99
C TYR A 726 11.91 -22.94 -17.15
N THR A 727 12.36 -22.66 -18.37
CA THR A 727 11.58 -22.89 -19.60
C THR A 727 12.31 -23.87 -20.52
N ASP A 728 11.54 -24.66 -21.27
CA ASP A 728 12.08 -25.45 -22.36
C ASP A 728 12.45 -24.53 -23.57
N ASP A 729 13.01 -25.08 -24.62
CA ASP A 729 13.41 -24.34 -25.83
C ASP A 729 12.23 -23.70 -26.58
N ARG A 730 10.97 -24.04 -26.20
CA ARG A 730 9.76 -23.45 -26.76
C ARG A 730 9.22 -22.31 -25.86
N GLY A 731 9.91 -22.00 -24.77
CA GLY A 731 9.51 -20.99 -23.79
C GLY A 731 8.39 -21.45 -22.83
N GLN A 732 8.09 -22.76 -22.76
CA GLN A 732 7.10 -23.27 -21.81
C GLN A 732 7.75 -23.59 -20.45
N TYR A 733 7.14 -23.11 -19.38
CA TYR A 733 7.63 -23.38 -18.02
C TYR A 733 7.59 -24.87 -17.68
N VAL A 734 8.71 -25.38 -17.14
CA VAL A 734 8.89 -26.74 -16.67
C VAL A 734 9.03 -26.77 -15.16
N PRO A 735 8.70 -27.92 -14.47
CA PRO A 735 8.80 -27.99 -13.02
C PRO A 735 10.24 -27.76 -12.54
N ALA A 736 10.46 -26.72 -11.74
CA ALA A 736 11.79 -26.37 -11.24
C ALA A 736 12.45 -27.48 -10.41
N ALA A 737 11.65 -28.28 -9.71
CA ALA A 737 12.13 -29.42 -8.93
C ALA A 737 12.72 -30.57 -9.77
N GLU A 738 12.37 -30.65 -11.05
CA GLU A 738 12.83 -31.70 -11.98
C GLU A 738 14.04 -31.27 -12.80
N VAL A 739 14.47 -29.98 -12.67
CA VAL A 739 15.61 -29.44 -13.42
C VAL A 739 16.92 -29.84 -12.76
N VAL A 740 17.82 -30.37 -13.56
CA VAL A 740 19.15 -30.77 -13.14
C VAL A 740 20.17 -29.72 -13.56
N GLU A 741 20.94 -29.23 -12.60
CA GLU A 741 22.08 -28.36 -12.84
C GLU A 741 23.26 -29.19 -13.34
N GLY A 742 23.80 -28.82 -14.50
CA GLY A 742 24.95 -29.43 -15.14
C GLY A 742 26.24 -28.65 -14.89
N PRO A 743 27.36 -29.10 -15.48
CA PRO A 743 28.62 -28.39 -15.40
C PRO A 743 28.53 -27.01 -16.05
N ALA A 744 29.38 -26.08 -15.60
CA ALA A 744 29.46 -24.76 -16.19
C ALA A 744 29.83 -24.81 -17.70
N ASP A 745 29.23 -23.91 -18.45
CA ASP A 745 29.53 -23.72 -19.88
C ASP A 745 30.92 -23.10 -20.12
N ALA A 746 31.25 -22.79 -21.37
CA ALA A 746 32.51 -22.17 -21.74
C ALA A 746 32.73 -20.75 -21.17
N ASN A 747 31.65 -20.10 -20.71
CA ASN A 747 31.67 -18.76 -20.10
C ASN A 747 31.71 -18.84 -18.55
N GLY A 748 31.63 -20.05 -17.97
CA GLY A 748 31.59 -20.27 -16.52
C GLY A 748 30.20 -20.22 -15.94
N GLU A 749 29.13 -20.14 -16.75
CA GLU A 749 27.75 -20.13 -16.29
C GLU A 749 27.17 -21.55 -16.15
N PRO A 750 26.41 -21.87 -15.09
CA PRO A 750 25.83 -23.19 -14.91
C PRO A 750 24.82 -23.51 -16.01
N THR A 751 24.85 -24.75 -16.50
CA THR A 751 23.86 -25.25 -17.47
C THR A 751 22.74 -26.00 -16.77
N PHE A 752 21.55 -26.02 -17.37
CA PHE A 752 20.37 -26.65 -16.81
C PHE A 752 19.73 -27.58 -17.83
N THR A 753 19.22 -28.71 -17.36
CA THR A 753 18.51 -29.68 -18.20
C THR A 753 17.23 -30.18 -17.52
N TRP A 754 16.18 -30.38 -18.32
CA TRP A 754 14.94 -31.02 -17.93
C TRP A 754 14.66 -32.19 -18.86
N ASN A 755 14.48 -33.39 -18.30
CA ASN A 755 14.37 -34.63 -19.10
C ASN A 755 15.48 -34.86 -20.13
N GLY A 756 16.70 -34.42 -19.80
CA GLY A 756 17.87 -34.51 -20.68
C GLY A 756 17.92 -33.49 -21.81
N GLN A 757 16.97 -32.57 -21.92
CA GLN A 757 16.94 -31.46 -22.84
C GLN A 757 17.37 -30.16 -22.15
N HIS A 758 17.89 -29.20 -22.91
CA HIS A 758 18.28 -27.89 -22.39
C HIS A 758 17.10 -27.16 -21.76
N ALA A 759 17.35 -26.45 -20.64
CA ALA A 759 16.40 -25.59 -20.00
C ALA A 759 17.01 -24.18 -19.74
N ASN A 760 16.26 -23.15 -20.07
CA ASN A 760 16.62 -21.75 -19.80
C ASN A 760 16.20 -21.36 -18.41
N ARG A 761 17.05 -20.66 -17.68
CA ARG A 761 16.78 -20.18 -16.32
C ARG A 761 16.38 -18.72 -16.30
N GLU A 762 15.28 -18.42 -15.65
CA GLU A 762 14.81 -17.07 -15.38
C GLU A 762 14.79 -16.82 -13.86
N PHE A 763 15.09 -15.60 -13.43
CA PHE A 763 15.03 -15.21 -12.03
C PHE A 763 13.86 -14.22 -11.82
N GLY A 764 13.00 -14.49 -10.83
CA GLY A 764 11.85 -13.65 -10.58
C GLY A 764 10.96 -14.14 -9.44
N LYS A 765 9.67 -13.86 -9.53
CA LYS A 765 8.68 -14.25 -8.51
C LYS A 765 8.51 -15.77 -8.45
N MET A 766 8.07 -16.26 -7.29
CA MET A 766 7.57 -17.62 -7.11
C MET A 766 6.07 -17.66 -7.47
N GLY A 767 5.65 -18.65 -8.26
CA GLY A 767 4.26 -18.75 -8.68
C GLY A 767 3.89 -20.07 -9.36
N LYS A 768 2.60 -20.45 -9.28
CA LYS A 768 2.08 -21.70 -9.86
C LYS A 768 2.26 -21.78 -11.37
N SER A 769 2.01 -20.69 -12.08
CA SER A 769 2.19 -20.61 -13.54
C SER A 769 3.64 -20.81 -13.96
N LEU A 770 4.59 -20.45 -13.09
CA LEU A 770 6.03 -20.59 -13.30
C LEU A 770 6.55 -21.96 -12.88
N LYS A 771 5.74 -22.82 -12.29
CA LYS A 771 6.07 -24.18 -11.80
C LYS A 771 7.31 -24.22 -10.88
N ASN A 772 7.53 -23.17 -10.08
CA ASN A 772 8.70 -23.01 -9.20
C ASN A 772 8.32 -22.87 -7.73
N ILE A 773 7.11 -23.31 -7.34
CA ILE A 773 6.63 -23.21 -5.96
C ILE A 773 7.32 -24.25 -5.09
N ILE A 774 7.72 -23.80 -3.89
CA ILE A 774 8.12 -24.62 -2.75
C ILE A 774 7.15 -24.29 -1.63
N THR A 775 6.58 -25.32 -0.99
CA THR A 775 5.58 -25.13 0.07
C THR A 775 6.23 -25.13 1.45
N PRO A 776 5.63 -24.44 2.45
CA PRO A 776 6.09 -24.58 3.83
C PRO A 776 6.01 -26.02 4.34
N ASP A 777 5.02 -26.83 3.88
CA ASP A 777 4.89 -28.24 4.26
C ASP A 777 6.14 -29.04 3.88
N ASP A 778 6.73 -28.81 2.70
CA ASP A 778 8.00 -29.44 2.29
C ASP A 778 9.12 -29.13 3.29
N MET A 779 9.13 -27.94 3.86
CA MET A 779 10.14 -27.50 4.84
C MET A 779 9.90 -28.16 6.20
N TYR A 780 8.63 -28.25 6.64
CA TYR A 780 8.28 -28.90 7.92
C TYR A 780 8.63 -30.38 7.91
N GLU A 781 8.34 -31.09 6.81
CA GLU A 781 8.60 -32.51 6.68
C GLU A 781 10.09 -32.84 6.64
N ASN A 782 10.89 -32.04 5.93
CA ASN A 782 12.29 -32.33 5.69
C ASN A 782 13.26 -31.74 6.74
N TYR A 783 12.84 -30.65 7.44
CA TYR A 783 13.77 -29.90 8.31
C TYR A 783 13.16 -29.50 9.66
N GLY A 784 11.84 -29.46 9.79
CA GLY A 784 11.13 -28.88 10.93
C GLY A 784 10.89 -27.36 10.80
N ALA A 785 9.88 -26.88 11.54
CA ALA A 785 9.45 -25.48 11.50
C ALA A 785 10.53 -24.52 12.04
N ASP A 786 11.20 -24.85 13.15
CA ASP A 786 12.25 -23.99 13.71
C ASP A 786 13.44 -23.81 12.77
N THR A 787 13.81 -24.86 12.03
CA THR A 787 14.86 -24.74 10.99
C THR A 787 14.43 -23.81 9.87
N PHE A 788 13.18 -23.92 9.43
CA PHE A 788 12.61 -23.07 8.40
C PHE A 788 12.56 -21.60 8.86
N ARG A 789 12.03 -21.33 10.07
CA ARG A 789 11.99 -20.00 10.70
C ARG A 789 13.39 -19.38 10.79
N LEU A 790 14.36 -20.14 11.27
CA LEU A 790 15.74 -19.68 11.41
C LEU A 790 16.37 -19.37 10.04
N TYR A 791 16.07 -20.16 9.01
CA TYR A 791 16.56 -19.91 7.67
C TYR A 791 15.98 -18.64 7.06
N GLU A 792 14.65 -18.46 7.12
CA GLU A 792 13.95 -17.26 6.63
C GLU A 792 14.50 -15.98 7.28
N MET A 793 14.60 -15.97 8.60
CA MET A 793 15.11 -14.84 9.36
C MET A 793 16.62 -14.61 9.19
N GLY A 794 17.36 -15.64 8.81
CA GLY A 794 18.81 -15.59 8.62
C GLY A 794 19.29 -15.24 7.21
N MET A 795 18.42 -15.26 6.21
CA MET A 795 18.79 -15.07 4.80
C MET A 795 19.46 -13.71 4.50
N GLY A 796 19.25 -12.68 5.34
CA GLY A 796 19.82 -11.33 5.23
C GLY A 796 18.84 -10.25 5.70
N PRO A 797 19.01 -8.95 5.34
CA PRO A 797 18.12 -7.87 5.80
C PRO A 797 16.67 -8.09 5.38
N LEU A 798 15.70 -7.96 6.29
CA LEU A 798 14.28 -8.23 6.02
C LEU A 798 13.69 -7.42 4.87
N ALA A 799 14.16 -6.20 4.66
CA ALA A 799 13.66 -5.29 3.63
C ALA A 799 14.16 -5.61 2.21
N GLU A 800 15.10 -6.53 2.06
CA GLU A 800 15.71 -6.87 0.77
C GLU A 800 15.12 -8.13 0.17
N SER A 801 14.83 -8.11 -1.14
CA SER A 801 14.42 -9.29 -1.89
C SER A 801 15.61 -10.21 -2.17
N ARG A 802 15.38 -11.53 -2.16
CA ARG A 802 16.46 -12.51 -2.31
C ARG A 802 15.99 -13.85 -2.86
N PRO A 803 16.90 -14.63 -3.49
CA PRO A 803 16.58 -15.94 -4.02
C PRO A 803 16.45 -16.98 -2.91
N TRP A 804 15.43 -17.82 -3.00
CA TRP A 804 15.32 -19.04 -2.23
C TRP A 804 16.34 -20.09 -2.68
N ASN A 805 16.98 -20.73 -1.70
CA ASN A 805 17.87 -21.87 -1.96
C ASN A 805 17.70 -22.93 -0.87
N THR A 806 16.98 -23.99 -1.18
CA THR A 806 16.71 -25.11 -0.25
C THR A 806 17.99 -25.76 0.28
N ARG A 807 19.07 -25.80 -0.50
CA ARG A 807 20.34 -26.40 -0.06
C ARG A 807 20.95 -25.66 1.15
N ASN A 808 20.68 -24.38 1.30
CA ASN A 808 21.22 -23.57 2.39
C ASN A 808 20.51 -23.78 3.72
N VAL A 809 19.28 -24.35 3.71
CA VAL A 809 18.49 -24.67 4.91
C VAL A 809 19.25 -25.59 5.87
N VAL A 810 20.09 -26.49 5.35
CA VAL A 810 20.94 -27.40 6.13
C VAL A 810 21.87 -26.65 7.09
N GLY A 811 22.30 -25.42 6.76
CA GLY A 811 23.12 -24.58 7.64
C GLY A 811 22.39 -24.24 8.94
N SER A 812 21.12 -23.87 8.87
CA SER A 812 20.23 -23.60 10.01
C SER A 812 19.98 -24.84 10.85
N MET A 813 19.75 -25.98 10.22
CA MET A 813 19.60 -27.29 10.91
C MET A 813 20.85 -27.62 11.74
N ARG A 814 22.04 -27.46 11.15
CA ARG A 814 23.31 -27.71 11.83
C ARG A 814 23.54 -26.78 13.02
N PHE A 815 23.06 -25.56 12.98
CA PHE A 815 23.10 -24.63 14.13
C PHE A 815 22.21 -25.16 15.26
N LEU A 816 20.99 -25.55 15.01
CA LEU A 816 20.07 -26.10 16.01
C LEU A 816 20.60 -27.43 16.59
N GLN A 817 21.20 -28.29 15.78
CA GLN A 817 21.87 -29.50 16.22
C GLN A 817 23.03 -29.22 17.19
N ARG A 818 23.83 -28.16 16.95
CA ARG A 818 24.90 -27.77 17.90
C ARG A 818 24.31 -27.24 19.21
N LEU A 819 23.27 -26.41 19.15
CA LEU A 819 22.58 -25.93 20.33
C LEU A 819 22.02 -27.09 21.16
N TRP A 820 21.37 -28.04 20.51
CA TRP A 820 20.84 -29.23 21.16
C TRP A 820 21.94 -30.00 21.90
N ARG A 821 23.07 -30.28 21.27
CA ARG A 821 24.20 -31.00 21.85
C ARG A 821 24.90 -30.25 22.98
N ASN A 822 24.81 -28.91 23.02
CA ASN A 822 25.32 -28.13 24.13
C ASN A 822 24.53 -28.39 25.42
N VAL A 823 23.28 -28.80 25.32
CA VAL A 823 22.37 -29.00 26.46
C VAL A 823 22.09 -30.48 26.71
N ILE A 824 21.92 -31.28 25.65
CA ILE A 824 21.49 -32.68 25.71
C ILE A 824 22.62 -33.59 25.22
N ASP A 825 22.91 -34.66 25.98
CA ASP A 825 23.70 -35.79 25.52
C ASP A 825 22.93 -36.61 24.50
N GLU A 826 23.37 -36.63 23.25
CA GLU A 826 22.66 -37.29 22.13
C GLU A 826 22.60 -38.84 22.31
N THR A 827 23.41 -39.44 23.19
CA THR A 827 23.44 -40.87 23.45
C THR A 827 22.46 -41.28 24.54
N THR A 828 22.41 -40.49 25.63
CA THR A 828 21.59 -40.80 26.83
C THR A 828 20.28 -40.04 26.88
N GLY A 829 20.16 -38.88 26.21
CA GLY A 829 19.03 -37.99 26.29
C GLY A 829 18.99 -37.10 27.54
N GLU A 830 20.03 -37.18 28.39
CA GLU A 830 20.11 -36.43 29.63
C GLU A 830 20.73 -35.04 29.44
N VAL A 831 20.40 -34.14 30.37
CA VAL A 831 20.98 -32.76 30.39
C VAL A 831 22.44 -32.85 30.83
N ARG A 832 23.34 -32.22 30.06
CA ARG A 832 24.79 -32.26 30.27
C ARG A 832 25.42 -30.93 30.71
N VAL A 833 24.62 -29.88 30.95
CA VAL A 833 25.12 -28.57 31.40
C VAL A 833 25.65 -28.62 32.82
N THR A 834 26.54 -27.70 33.15
CA THR A 834 27.15 -27.59 34.48
C THR A 834 26.81 -26.27 35.15
N ASP A 835 26.75 -26.27 36.50
CA ASP A 835 26.48 -25.08 37.30
C ASP A 835 27.79 -24.33 37.70
N GLY A 836 28.82 -24.38 36.86
CA GLY A 836 30.10 -23.69 37.09
C GLY A 836 30.07 -22.20 36.84
N GLU A 837 31.03 -21.49 37.42
CA GLU A 837 31.26 -20.06 37.16
C GLU A 837 31.78 -19.84 35.75
N LEU A 838 31.38 -18.72 35.13
CA LEU A 838 31.84 -18.34 33.78
C LEU A 838 33.27 -17.75 33.86
N ASP A 839 34.14 -18.19 32.96
CA ASP A 839 35.43 -17.51 32.76
C ASP A 839 35.21 -16.12 32.15
N THR A 840 36.21 -15.24 32.31
CA THR A 840 36.14 -13.83 31.89
C THR A 840 35.85 -13.69 30.37
N LYS A 841 36.38 -14.60 29.54
CA LYS A 841 36.14 -14.57 28.07
C LYS A 841 34.70 -14.90 27.75
N THR A 842 34.15 -15.93 28.39
CA THR A 842 32.75 -16.34 28.23
C THR A 842 31.81 -15.26 28.76
N LEU A 843 32.11 -14.63 29.94
CA LEU A 843 31.34 -13.51 30.47
C LEU A 843 31.29 -12.32 29.53
N LYS A 844 32.41 -11.91 28.94
CA LYS A 844 32.47 -10.79 28.00
C LYS A 844 31.71 -11.10 26.71
N LEU A 845 31.95 -12.29 26.16
CA LEU A 845 31.23 -12.70 24.92
C LEU A 845 29.71 -12.75 25.12
N LEU A 846 29.25 -13.32 26.25
CA LEU A 846 27.84 -13.40 26.59
C LEU A 846 27.20 -12.01 26.71
N ASN A 847 27.80 -11.12 27.50
CA ASN A 847 27.20 -9.79 27.73
C ASN A 847 27.25 -8.90 26.50
N ASN A 848 28.32 -8.95 25.70
CA ASN A 848 28.33 -8.30 24.38
C ASN A 848 27.26 -8.88 23.44
N THR A 849 27.06 -10.21 23.45
CA THR A 849 26.01 -10.84 22.62
C THR A 849 24.63 -10.38 23.07
N ILE A 850 24.33 -10.33 24.38
CA ILE A 850 23.04 -9.85 24.89
C ILE A 850 22.80 -8.40 24.45
N ALA A 851 23.77 -7.51 24.64
CA ALA A 851 23.67 -6.11 24.25
C ALA A 851 23.44 -5.95 22.74
N ASP A 852 24.27 -6.60 21.93
CA ASP A 852 24.18 -6.55 20.46
C ASP A 852 22.85 -7.12 19.95
N VAL A 853 22.44 -8.31 20.41
CA VAL A 853 21.19 -8.95 19.97
C VAL A 853 19.98 -8.11 20.36
N THR A 854 19.99 -7.46 21.52
CA THR A 854 18.91 -6.54 21.93
C THR A 854 18.77 -5.40 20.92
N VAL A 855 19.88 -4.76 20.54
CA VAL A 855 19.89 -3.69 19.52
C VAL A 855 19.39 -4.18 18.16
N GLU A 856 19.79 -5.40 17.76
CA GLU A 856 19.36 -5.97 16.47
C GLU A 856 17.87 -6.34 16.46
N MET A 857 17.32 -6.81 17.58
CA MET A 857 15.89 -7.10 17.72
C MET A 857 15.05 -5.83 17.66
N GLU A 858 15.45 -4.76 18.40
CA GLU A 858 14.79 -3.44 18.35
C GLU A 858 14.81 -2.84 16.91
N ALA A 859 15.87 -3.09 16.17
CA ALA A 859 16.06 -2.60 14.81
C ALA A 859 15.46 -3.51 13.73
N MET A 860 14.76 -4.59 14.10
CA MET A 860 14.20 -5.59 13.19
C MET A 860 15.25 -6.19 12.23
N ARG A 861 16.42 -6.53 12.74
CA ARG A 861 17.52 -7.16 12.00
C ARG A 861 17.85 -8.56 12.51
N PRO A 862 16.91 -9.52 12.42
CA PRO A 862 17.08 -10.87 12.94
C PRO A 862 18.27 -11.61 12.33
N ASN A 863 18.62 -11.34 11.09
CA ASN A 863 19.77 -11.93 10.42
C ASN A 863 21.10 -11.59 11.12
N THR A 864 21.25 -10.36 11.58
CA THR A 864 22.43 -9.94 12.34
C THR A 864 22.41 -10.50 13.75
N ALA A 865 21.24 -10.53 14.41
CA ALA A 865 21.04 -11.19 15.69
C ALA A 865 21.47 -12.68 15.62
N ILE A 866 20.98 -13.42 14.62
CA ILE A 866 21.34 -14.82 14.38
C ILE A 866 22.87 -14.99 14.22
N ALA A 867 23.52 -14.11 13.47
CA ALA A 867 24.98 -14.17 13.31
C ALA A 867 25.72 -14.06 14.64
N LYS A 868 25.25 -13.20 15.56
CA LYS A 868 25.81 -13.07 16.92
C LYS A 868 25.55 -14.31 17.77
N LEU A 869 24.33 -14.85 17.70
CA LEU A 869 23.97 -16.10 18.40
C LEU A 869 24.78 -17.30 17.92
N ILE A 870 25.12 -17.37 16.62
CA ILE A 870 26.00 -18.42 16.06
C ILE A 870 27.40 -18.34 16.69
N VAL A 871 27.94 -17.14 16.87
CA VAL A 871 29.27 -16.95 17.48
C VAL A 871 29.28 -17.45 18.93
N LEU A 872 28.28 -17.05 19.73
CA LEU A 872 28.15 -17.51 21.10
C LEU A 872 27.96 -19.03 21.18
N ASN A 873 27.03 -19.60 20.37
CA ASN A 873 26.79 -21.05 20.35
C ASN A 873 28.06 -21.85 19.98
N ASN A 874 28.82 -21.38 18.98
CA ASN A 874 30.09 -22.03 18.60
C ASN A 874 31.15 -21.97 19.71
N HIS A 875 31.22 -20.85 20.45
CA HIS A 875 32.08 -20.73 21.60
C HIS A 875 31.70 -21.76 22.69
N LEU A 876 30.42 -21.84 23.08
CA LEU A 876 29.92 -22.80 24.04
C LEU A 876 30.20 -24.26 23.61
N THR A 877 30.02 -24.55 22.30
CA THR A 877 30.35 -25.89 21.75
C THR A 877 31.82 -26.24 21.89
N SER A 878 32.72 -25.26 21.94
CA SER A 878 34.18 -25.49 22.08
C SER A 878 34.64 -25.72 23.51
N LEU A 879 33.76 -25.54 24.50
CA LEU A 879 34.05 -25.77 25.92
C LEU A 879 33.96 -27.26 26.28
N ASP A 880 34.79 -27.74 27.18
CA ASP A 880 34.74 -29.11 27.69
C ASP A 880 33.44 -29.39 28.49
N ALA A 881 32.93 -28.36 29.16
CA ALA A 881 31.67 -28.37 29.88
C ALA A 881 30.91 -27.09 29.59
N VAL A 882 29.63 -27.18 29.23
CA VAL A 882 28.78 -26.02 28.91
C VAL A 882 28.14 -25.48 30.17
N PRO A 883 28.41 -24.20 30.53
CA PRO A 883 27.84 -23.60 31.73
C PRO A 883 26.36 -23.27 31.51
N ARG A 884 25.49 -23.65 32.46
CA ARG A 884 24.06 -23.27 32.47
C ARG A 884 23.87 -21.75 32.36
N ALA A 885 24.65 -20.98 33.14
CA ALA A 885 24.58 -19.52 33.18
C ALA A 885 24.88 -18.83 31.85
N ALA A 886 25.47 -19.52 30.85
CA ALA A 886 25.70 -18.99 29.52
C ALA A 886 24.70 -19.54 28.47
N VAL A 887 24.26 -20.79 28.61
CA VAL A 887 23.35 -21.39 27.61
C VAL A 887 21.90 -20.97 27.81
N GLU A 888 21.45 -20.72 29.05
CA GLU A 888 20.08 -20.22 29.29
C GLU A 888 19.83 -18.84 28.64
N PRO A 889 20.69 -17.82 28.77
CA PRO A 889 20.52 -16.58 28.02
C PRO A 889 20.58 -16.76 26.50
N LEU A 890 21.39 -17.69 25.98
CA LEU A 890 21.38 -18.01 24.55
C LEU A 890 20.02 -18.56 24.09
N ILE A 891 19.43 -19.48 24.86
CA ILE A 891 18.10 -20.04 24.59
C ILE A 891 17.04 -18.94 24.63
N LEU A 892 17.06 -18.04 25.64
CA LEU A 892 16.13 -16.92 25.73
C LEU A 892 16.23 -16.01 24.52
N MET A 893 17.43 -15.62 24.10
CA MET A 893 17.63 -14.75 22.94
C MET A 893 17.24 -15.39 21.60
N LEU A 894 17.36 -16.71 21.47
CA LEU A 894 17.00 -17.45 20.28
C LEU A 894 15.51 -17.75 20.20
N SER A 895 14.82 -17.80 21.34
CA SER A 895 13.43 -18.27 21.44
C SER A 895 12.42 -17.53 20.54
N PRO A 896 12.54 -16.22 20.25
CA PRO A 896 11.65 -15.59 19.29
C PRO A 896 11.77 -16.16 17.87
N ILE A 897 12.95 -16.66 17.51
CA ILE A 897 13.27 -17.14 16.17
C ILE A 897 13.00 -18.64 16.03
N ALA A 898 13.42 -19.45 17.00
CA ALA A 898 13.25 -20.92 17.03
C ALA A 898 12.56 -21.36 18.34
N PRO A 899 11.25 -21.08 18.47
CA PRO A 899 10.57 -21.19 19.76
C PRO A 899 10.42 -22.63 20.28
N HIS A 900 10.18 -23.59 19.42
CA HIS A 900 9.85 -24.96 19.86
C HIS A 900 11.06 -25.68 20.49
N ILE A 901 12.21 -25.65 19.82
CA ILE A 901 13.43 -26.24 20.38
C ILE A 901 13.86 -25.51 21.67
N CYS A 902 13.68 -24.18 21.72
CA CYS A 902 14.03 -23.41 22.90
C CYS A 902 13.11 -23.75 24.09
N GLU A 903 11.81 -23.89 23.89
CA GLU A 903 10.88 -24.37 24.93
C GLU A 903 11.24 -25.77 25.43
N GLU A 904 11.57 -26.68 24.53
CA GLU A 904 11.96 -28.05 24.91
C GLU A 904 13.23 -28.04 25.75
N LEU A 905 14.26 -27.30 25.35
CA LEU A 905 15.50 -27.18 26.11
C LEU A 905 15.27 -26.48 27.45
N TRP A 906 14.44 -25.42 27.48
CA TRP A 906 14.07 -24.71 28.70
C TRP A 906 13.38 -25.60 29.72
N SER A 907 12.42 -26.39 29.26
CA SER A 907 11.75 -27.40 30.11
C SER A 907 12.72 -28.49 30.62
N LYS A 908 13.61 -28.97 29.77
CA LYS A 908 14.62 -29.98 30.17
C LYS A 908 15.62 -29.44 31.20
N LEU A 909 15.89 -28.14 31.17
CA LEU A 909 16.72 -27.45 32.15
C LEU A 909 16.02 -27.27 33.52
N GLY A 910 14.74 -27.68 33.63
CA GLY A 910 13.99 -27.73 34.89
C GLY A 910 13.02 -26.57 35.09
N HIS A 911 12.83 -25.69 34.09
CA HIS A 911 11.86 -24.61 34.14
C HIS A 911 10.44 -25.13 33.87
N THR A 912 9.46 -24.70 34.67
CA THR A 912 8.07 -25.14 34.58
C THR A 912 7.15 -24.21 33.81
N GLU A 913 7.52 -22.95 33.73
CA GLU A 913 6.78 -21.94 32.97
C GLU A 913 7.33 -21.80 31.55
N SER A 914 6.46 -21.47 30.60
CA SER A 914 6.84 -21.22 29.23
C SER A 914 7.82 -20.03 29.13
N LEU A 915 8.86 -20.19 28.32
CA LEU A 915 9.81 -19.11 28.09
C LEU A 915 9.22 -17.96 27.27
N ALA A 916 8.05 -18.14 26.65
CA ALA A 916 7.36 -17.06 25.94
C ALA A 916 7.07 -15.83 26.82
N HIS A 917 7.06 -16.01 28.13
CA HIS A 917 6.86 -14.95 29.13
C HIS A 917 8.04 -14.79 30.10
N ALA A 918 9.15 -15.42 29.83
CA ALA A 918 10.38 -15.18 30.58
C ALA A 918 10.93 -13.78 30.22
N ASP A 919 11.59 -13.16 31.20
CA ASP A 919 12.18 -11.84 30.97
C ASP A 919 13.32 -11.93 29.94
N TRP A 920 13.37 -10.94 29.06
CA TRP A 920 14.50 -10.78 28.13
C TRP A 920 15.81 -10.58 28.92
N PRO A 921 16.90 -11.30 28.57
CA PRO A 921 18.14 -11.19 29.35
C PRO A 921 18.75 -9.79 29.27
N LYS A 922 19.30 -9.33 30.39
CA LYS A 922 19.94 -8.02 30.51
C LYS A 922 21.45 -8.19 30.55
N ALA A 923 22.14 -7.41 29.74
CA ALA A 923 23.59 -7.37 29.76
C ALA A 923 24.10 -6.70 31.04
N ASP A 924 25.15 -7.28 31.64
CA ASP A 924 25.92 -6.63 32.71
C ASP A 924 26.92 -5.67 32.05
N GLU A 925 26.71 -4.37 32.24
CA GLU A 925 27.50 -3.31 31.61
C GLU A 925 29.00 -3.40 31.95
N ARG A 926 29.35 -4.02 33.08
CA ARG A 926 30.77 -4.23 33.47
C ARG A 926 31.54 -5.10 32.48
N TYR A 927 30.81 -5.91 31.69
CA TYR A 927 31.41 -6.84 30.73
C TYR A 927 31.05 -6.49 29.27
N VAL A 928 30.32 -5.40 29.06
CA VAL A 928 30.01 -4.88 27.72
C VAL A 928 31.17 -3.98 27.27
N GLY A 929 31.63 -4.19 26.05
CA GLY A 929 32.73 -3.46 25.43
C GLY A 929 33.83 -4.38 24.95
N GLN A 930 34.64 -3.89 24.07
CA GLN A 930 35.82 -4.61 23.58
C GLN A 930 37.07 -4.06 24.23
N ASP A 931 37.92 -4.94 24.71
CA ASP A 931 39.26 -4.55 25.20
C ASP A 931 40.17 -4.08 24.07
N SER A 932 39.90 -4.62 22.84
CA SER A 932 40.63 -4.22 21.65
C SER A 932 39.71 -4.31 20.40
N VAL A 933 40.04 -3.53 19.41
CA VAL A 933 39.40 -3.51 18.08
C VAL A 933 40.49 -3.79 17.05
N THR A 934 40.19 -4.62 16.07
CA THR A 934 41.10 -4.84 14.93
C THR A 934 41.07 -3.65 14.00
N ALA A 935 42.13 -2.87 13.99
CA ALA A 935 42.38 -1.84 12.98
C ALA A 935 42.98 -2.45 11.72
N VAL A 936 42.33 -2.21 10.58
CA VAL A 936 42.80 -2.69 9.28
C VAL A 936 43.74 -1.67 8.63
N VAL A 937 44.94 -2.06 8.30
CA VAL A 937 45.92 -1.23 7.60
C VAL A 937 45.93 -1.58 6.10
N GLN A 938 45.65 -0.59 5.28
CA GLN A 938 45.57 -0.75 3.82
C GLN A 938 46.64 0.09 3.10
N ILE A 939 47.25 -0.47 2.08
CA ILE A 939 48.08 0.27 1.12
C ILE A 939 47.43 0.17 -0.28
N LYS A 940 47.10 1.31 -0.89
CA LYS A 940 46.38 1.39 -2.19
C LYS A 940 45.10 0.52 -2.18
N GLY A 941 44.30 0.56 -1.12
CA GLY A 941 43.03 -0.18 -0.96
C GLY A 941 43.18 -1.68 -0.66
N LYS A 942 44.39 -2.23 -0.60
CA LYS A 942 44.62 -3.66 -0.27
C LYS A 942 45.06 -3.79 1.19
N VAL A 943 44.42 -4.66 1.96
CA VAL A 943 44.80 -4.98 3.35
C VAL A 943 46.23 -5.51 3.40
N ARG A 944 47.01 -4.95 4.31
CA ARG A 944 48.42 -5.28 4.47
C ARG A 944 48.82 -5.70 5.90
N ALA A 945 48.12 -5.18 6.90
CA ALA A 945 48.25 -5.59 8.27
C ALA A 945 46.90 -5.45 9.01
N LYS A 946 46.82 -6.14 10.17
CA LYS A 946 45.74 -6.01 11.13
C LYS A 946 46.39 -5.76 12.48
N LEU A 947 45.90 -4.75 13.21
CA LEU A 947 46.41 -4.34 14.49
C LEU A 947 45.30 -4.48 15.53
N GLU A 948 45.58 -5.12 16.64
CA GLU A 948 44.69 -5.12 17.80
C GLU A 948 45.01 -3.88 18.66
N VAL A 949 44.05 -2.95 18.74
CA VAL A 949 44.19 -1.64 19.36
C VAL A 949 43.05 -1.33 20.31
N SER A 950 43.26 -0.42 21.27
CA SER A 950 42.19 0.06 22.14
C SER A 950 41.06 0.69 21.31
N PRO A 951 39.76 0.48 21.65
CA PRO A 951 38.64 1.18 21.05
C PRO A 951 38.79 2.71 21.05
N ASP A 952 39.45 3.25 22.10
CA ASP A 952 39.66 4.67 22.32
C ASP A 952 41.06 5.14 21.90
N ILE A 953 41.75 4.38 21.04
CA ILE A 953 43.09 4.72 20.56
C ILE A 953 43.14 6.10 19.92
N ASP A 954 44.14 6.90 20.30
CA ASP A 954 44.37 8.19 19.64
C ASP A 954 44.70 7.99 18.13
N PRO A 955 44.08 8.78 17.21
CA PRO A 955 44.33 8.63 15.80
C PRO A 955 45.80 8.72 15.38
N LYS A 956 46.62 9.53 16.07
CA LYS A 956 48.04 9.68 15.80
C LYS A 956 48.83 8.46 16.27
N GLU A 957 48.43 7.87 17.39
CA GLU A 957 49.04 6.63 17.89
C GLU A 957 48.71 5.47 16.94
N LEU A 958 47.46 5.37 16.47
CA LEU A 958 47.06 4.37 15.46
C LEU A 958 47.79 4.55 14.13
N GLU A 959 48.00 5.80 13.70
CA GLU A 959 48.81 6.12 12.52
C GLU A 959 50.24 5.60 12.66
N LYS A 960 50.87 5.90 13.81
CA LYS A 960 52.21 5.44 14.09
C LYS A 960 52.33 3.90 14.05
N MET A 961 51.44 3.21 14.78
CA MET A 961 51.41 1.75 14.79
C MET A 961 51.18 1.15 13.41
N ALA A 962 50.31 1.77 12.61
CA ALA A 962 50.01 1.32 11.23
C ALA A 962 51.21 1.48 10.31
N LEU A 963 51.95 2.60 10.42
CA LEU A 963 53.18 2.83 9.64
C LEU A 963 54.30 1.85 10.02
N GLU A 964 54.46 1.59 11.31
CA GLU A 964 55.40 0.59 11.81
C GLU A 964 55.10 -0.83 11.30
N ALA A 965 53.80 -1.23 11.33
CA ALA A 965 53.35 -2.56 10.90
C ALA A 965 53.52 -2.85 9.40
N VAL A 966 53.68 -1.83 8.56
CA VAL A 966 53.87 -1.96 7.11
C VAL A 966 55.17 -1.31 6.62
N ALA A 967 56.10 -0.99 7.51
CA ALA A 967 57.37 -0.29 7.17
C ALA A 967 58.15 -1.00 6.06
N ASP A 968 58.26 -2.30 6.12
CA ASP A 968 58.91 -3.14 5.11
C ASP A 968 58.33 -3.00 3.71
N ARG A 969 57.01 -2.70 3.64
CA ARG A 969 56.28 -2.55 2.38
C ARG A 969 56.32 -1.13 1.82
N LEU A 970 56.69 -0.16 2.64
CA LEU A 970 56.90 1.23 2.20
C LEU A 970 58.34 1.50 1.72
N GLY A 971 59.27 0.53 1.90
CA GLY A 971 60.63 0.61 1.41
C GLY A 971 61.44 1.77 1.97
N GLY A 972 61.16 2.21 3.19
CA GLY A 972 61.82 3.33 3.81
C GLY A 972 61.47 4.72 3.32
N LYS A 973 60.47 4.83 2.46
CA LYS A 973 59.92 6.13 1.98
C LYS A 973 58.74 6.57 2.82
N GLU A 974 58.68 7.85 3.12
CA GLU A 974 57.52 8.45 3.76
C GLU A 974 56.31 8.38 2.83
N PRO A 975 55.11 8.00 3.31
CA PRO A 975 53.91 7.94 2.48
C PRO A 975 53.44 9.34 2.08
N ARG A 976 52.91 9.47 0.85
CA ARG A 976 52.33 10.73 0.36
C ARG A 976 51.14 11.22 1.20
N LYS A 977 50.34 10.29 1.73
CA LYS A 977 49.16 10.60 2.54
C LYS A 977 48.79 9.38 3.39
N VAL A 978 48.45 9.65 4.65
CA VAL A 978 47.83 8.67 5.56
C VAL A 978 46.42 9.16 5.92
N ILE A 979 45.44 8.29 5.83
CA ILE A 979 44.04 8.58 6.22
C ILE A 979 43.69 7.63 7.35
N VAL A 980 43.51 8.18 8.54
CA VAL A 980 43.15 7.42 9.73
C VAL A 980 41.69 7.62 10.06
N LYS A 981 40.95 6.53 10.21
CA LYS A 981 39.63 6.48 10.80
C LYS A 981 39.66 5.56 12.01
N ALA A 982 40.17 6.10 13.11
CA ALA A 982 40.31 5.35 14.37
C ALA A 982 38.91 4.89 14.86
N PRO A 983 38.79 3.73 15.53
CA PRO A 983 39.88 2.73 15.70
C PRO A 983 39.95 1.70 14.55
N LYS A 984 39.19 1.84 13.43
CA LYS A 984 38.85 0.75 12.52
C LYS A 984 39.79 0.60 11.31
N ILE A 985 40.29 1.71 10.74
CA ILE A 985 41.02 1.62 9.48
C ILE A 985 42.08 2.72 9.29
N VAL A 986 43.23 2.33 8.77
CA VAL A 986 44.28 3.24 8.29
C VAL A 986 44.54 2.94 6.81
N SER A 987 44.37 3.94 5.96
CA SER A 987 44.63 3.83 4.51
C SER A 987 45.87 4.66 4.15
N ILE A 988 46.87 4.00 3.59
CA ILE A 988 48.16 4.58 3.25
C ILE A 988 48.30 4.71 1.73
N VAL A 989 48.62 5.90 1.26
CA VAL A 989 48.98 6.20 -0.10
C VAL A 989 50.48 6.34 -0.13
N PRO A 990 51.22 5.37 -0.70
CA PRO A 990 52.73 5.44 -0.73
C PRO A 990 53.19 6.60 -1.61
N ALA A 991 54.44 7.05 -1.40
CA ALA A 991 55.13 7.93 -2.35
C ALA A 991 55.35 7.17 -3.68
N GLU A 992 55.38 7.89 -4.79
CA GLU A 992 55.63 7.33 -6.11
C GLU A 992 57.07 6.77 -6.21
#